data_4b656933368558d233a4d7a3e858f650
#
_entry.id   4b656933368558d233a4d7a3e858f650
#
_cell.length_a   1.000
_cell.length_b   1.000
_cell.length_c   1.000
_cell.angle_alpha   90.00
_cell.angle_beta   90.00
_cell.angle_gamma   90.00
#
_symmetry.space_group_name_H-M   'P 1'
#
loop_
_entity.id
_entity.type
_entity.pdbx_description
1 polymer ?
#
loop_
_entity_poly.entity_id
_entity_poly.type
_entity_poly.pdbx_seq_one_letter_code
_entity_poly.pdbx_strand_id
1 'polypeptide(L)'
;MVVLIAILLAGTLLWTLAYQVPRRLDLAIGGDNVTHRRWDEAPFLRNFNAPEPASANPRVEWWTLSPGFAYRWTQDDSTIDIPGLGSGRWLLTVRAGSGRPENAAAVSSWQVNAREPVPIVIVAGDRYYHLPVEASATGDLTLRMRTDPHVTAADPRNLGFVLREVQLTPLNSGLRPPASAQIAWLALTVALIYAMLRWMYIARPWAVLIASASVLVSASLLATYPFILTVFTPTLAALAAGCAAIVLVCRVGFWAMSRGSADNQSRLRIAHSQFAILALVVLAFALRLGGMLNPYARFSDHVFNANNLFKVSLGIVHLTAGLPEEAGGGDAPYPPGMYLLQLPAQLFFPANTAARVLLVQSSVALLDSLVAALIWWLLRRVGLGRRAALFGAALYLLPPPLLESFSVGEYANIGGQFLALPALALLALKQAERGTTDGQENKQWFWYWLPLLCIGLLGHLGVTMSLISLLGSVWLVGMGSAVTQRRAMRTTPPLFAPGRIALGGAGALLAVVLIYYSAPPYLAILGERLAAEATITAANNSSAQAVLADQILSFLGLMRPEGRAPLPTLLVCSYLVGLALLWSRRPQSDEQYRLGALLTAWGLGVLLLQAFLLVFIARQGVRWPHFIYPALCLGAGPALAMLWRRGGSGKLVVGAVLAAVLIFGLDFWIVQIRDYHP
;
A
#
# COMPACT_ATOMS: atom_id res chain seq x y z
N MET A 1 4.42 7.94 33.69
CA MET A 1 5.46 6.89 33.76
C MET A 1 4.97 5.69 34.58
N VAL A 2 4.58 5.83 35.85
CA VAL A 2 4.14 4.72 36.74
C VAL A 2 3.10 3.80 36.09
N VAL A 3 2.04 4.36 35.46
CA VAL A 3 0.98 3.57 34.83
C VAL A 3 1.50 2.74 33.64
N LEU A 4 2.37 3.29 32.82
CA LEU A 4 2.99 2.53 31.72
C LEU A 4 3.80 1.35 32.26
N ILE A 5 4.60 1.59 33.30
CA ILE A 5 5.38 0.52 33.95
C ILE A 5 4.45 -0.57 34.47
N ALA A 6 3.34 -0.19 35.14
CA ALA A 6 2.36 -1.17 35.61
C ALA A 6 1.73 -1.99 34.48
N ILE A 7 1.37 -1.36 33.34
CA ILE A 7 0.86 -2.06 32.15
C ILE A 7 1.90 -3.04 31.59
N LEU A 8 3.17 -2.62 31.51
CA LEU A 8 4.25 -3.45 30.98
C LEU A 8 4.56 -4.64 31.90
N LEU A 9 4.55 -4.45 33.23
CA LEU A 9 4.72 -5.53 34.21
C LEU A 9 3.58 -6.53 34.13
N ALA A 10 2.33 -6.05 34.10
CA ALA A 10 1.16 -6.91 33.93
C ALA A 10 1.19 -7.63 32.56
N GLY A 11 1.61 -6.93 31.50
CA GLY A 11 1.81 -7.52 30.19
C GLY A 11 2.86 -8.64 30.19
N THR A 12 4.03 -8.42 30.78
CA THR A 12 5.08 -9.42 30.89
C THR A 12 4.59 -10.66 31.63
N LEU A 13 3.82 -10.49 32.71
CA LEU A 13 3.21 -11.60 33.42
C LEU A 13 2.22 -12.38 32.52
N LEU A 14 1.30 -11.69 31.85
CA LEU A 14 0.30 -12.34 30.98
C LEU A 14 0.93 -13.06 29.79
N TRP A 15 1.94 -12.48 29.15
CA TRP A 15 2.69 -13.12 28.07
C TRP A 15 3.46 -14.34 28.60
N THR A 16 4.08 -14.26 29.76
CA THR A 16 4.73 -15.43 30.40
C THR A 16 3.74 -16.53 30.70
N LEU A 17 2.53 -16.20 31.17
CA LEU A 17 1.46 -17.19 31.37
C LEU A 17 0.97 -17.80 30.04
N ALA A 18 0.92 -17.01 28.96
CA ALA A 18 0.56 -17.50 27.64
C ALA A 18 1.52 -18.59 27.12
N TYR A 19 2.80 -18.51 27.46
CA TYR A 19 3.80 -19.55 27.15
C TYR A 19 3.57 -20.86 27.91
N GLN A 20 2.82 -20.84 29.02
CA GLN A 20 2.56 -22.06 29.82
C GLN A 20 1.47 -22.96 29.20
N VAL A 21 0.68 -22.41 28.24
CA VAL A 21 -0.35 -23.19 27.57
C VAL A 21 0.31 -24.35 26.79
N PRO A 22 0.07 -25.62 27.15
CA PRO A 22 0.70 -26.75 26.47
C PRO A 22 0.11 -26.88 25.07
N ARG A 23 0.97 -26.85 24.06
CA ARG A 23 0.55 -26.98 22.66
C ARG A 23 1.56 -27.75 21.86
N ARG A 24 1.05 -28.54 20.97
CA ARG A 24 1.73 -29.05 19.80
C ARG A 24 1.66 -27.95 18.73
N LEU A 25 2.78 -27.66 18.12
CA LEU A 25 2.91 -26.70 17.04
C LEU A 25 3.10 -27.48 15.75
N ASP A 26 2.19 -27.32 14.81
CA ASP A 26 2.20 -28.00 13.52
C ASP A 26 2.40 -26.96 12.41
N LEU A 27 3.38 -27.21 11.55
CA LEU A 27 3.69 -26.40 10.38
C LEU A 27 3.58 -27.28 9.13
N ALA A 28 2.49 -27.13 8.39
CA ALA A 28 2.28 -27.83 7.13
C ALA A 28 3.14 -27.18 6.03
N ILE A 29 4.01 -27.97 5.41
CA ILE A 29 4.95 -27.48 4.38
C ILE A 29 4.34 -27.70 2.99
N GLY A 30 4.26 -26.63 2.21
CA GLY A 30 3.58 -26.63 0.92
C GLY A 30 2.10 -26.22 1.02
N GLY A 31 1.60 -26.03 2.24
CA GLY A 31 0.24 -25.61 2.54
C GLY A 31 -0.77 -26.76 2.60
N ASP A 32 -1.91 -26.47 3.22
CA ASP A 32 -3.07 -27.35 3.27
C ASP A 32 -4.21 -26.74 2.43
N ASN A 33 -4.57 -27.43 1.35
CA ASN A 33 -5.62 -26.97 0.43
C ASN A 33 -7.03 -27.02 1.05
N VAL A 34 -7.24 -27.83 2.08
CA VAL A 34 -8.54 -28.00 2.72
C VAL A 34 -8.88 -26.79 3.59
N THR A 35 -7.88 -26.21 4.26
CA THR A 35 -8.07 -25.09 5.20
C THR A 35 -7.69 -23.72 4.63
N HIS A 36 -7.25 -23.66 3.37
CA HIS A 36 -6.71 -22.43 2.73
C HIS A 36 -5.53 -21.79 3.49
N ARG A 37 -4.79 -22.54 4.29
CA ARG A 37 -3.63 -22.07 5.05
C ARG A 37 -2.32 -22.18 4.26
N ARG A 38 -2.31 -21.70 3.02
CA ARG A 38 -1.19 -21.84 2.07
C ARG A 38 0.09 -21.13 2.48
N TRP A 39 0.03 -20.22 3.43
CA TRP A 39 1.10 -19.28 3.76
C TRP A 39 1.61 -19.42 5.19
N ASP A 40 1.12 -20.39 5.94
CA ASP A 40 1.54 -20.59 7.32
C ASP A 40 3.05 -20.87 7.43
N GLU A 41 3.66 -21.52 6.41
CA GLU A 41 5.07 -21.90 6.44
C GLU A 41 6.03 -20.87 5.80
N ALA A 42 5.59 -20.05 4.87
CA ALA A 42 6.46 -19.22 4.04
C ALA A 42 7.43 -18.32 4.84
N PRO A 43 7.03 -17.67 5.94
CA PRO A 43 7.93 -16.83 6.74
C PRO A 43 9.01 -17.62 7.49
N PHE A 44 8.83 -18.92 7.64
CA PHE A 44 9.75 -19.79 8.37
C PHE A 44 10.78 -20.46 7.47
N LEU A 45 10.55 -20.46 6.14
CA LEU A 45 11.35 -21.23 5.19
C LEU A 45 12.36 -20.34 4.46
N ARG A 46 13.58 -20.85 4.31
CA ARG A 46 14.62 -20.24 3.46
C ARG A 46 15.26 -21.29 2.59
N ASN A 47 15.49 -20.96 1.32
CA ASN A 47 16.07 -21.84 0.31
C ASN A 47 15.28 -23.13 0.11
N PHE A 48 13.98 -22.99 -0.09
CA PHE A 48 13.10 -24.08 -0.54
C PHE A 48 12.61 -23.79 -1.95
N ASN A 49 12.36 -24.85 -2.70
CA ASN A 49 11.66 -24.73 -3.97
C ASN A 49 10.19 -24.33 -3.76
N ALA A 50 9.54 -23.86 -4.83
CA ALA A 50 8.11 -23.53 -4.80
C ALA A 50 7.27 -24.73 -4.32
N PRO A 51 6.09 -24.49 -3.68
CA PRO A 51 5.23 -25.57 -3.25
C PRO A 51 4.70 -26.37 -4.46
N GLU A 52 4.65 -27.67 -4.32
CA GLU A 52 4.14 -28.57 -5.35
C GLU A 52 2.88 -29.29 -4.84
N PRO A 53 1.85 -29.44 -5.71
CA PRO A 53 0.68 -30.26 -5.37
C PRO A 53 1.05 -31.75 -5.32
N ALA A 54 0.38 -32.51 -4.49
CA ALA A 54 0.61 -33.95 -4.39
C ALA A 54 0.15 -34.76 -5.62
N SER A 55 -0.57 -34.17 -6.56
CA SER A 55 -0.99 -34.82 -7.80
C SER A 55 -0.04 -34.50 -8.94
N ALA A 56 0.44 -35.51 -9.63
CA ALA A 56 1.39 -35.45 -10.74
C ALA A 56 0.82 -34.86 -12.04
N ASN A 57 -0.12 -33.90 -12.00
CA ASN A 57 -0.62 -33.26 -13.19
C ASN A 57 0.08 -31.90 -13.41
N PRO A 58 1.11 -31.81 -14.28
CA PRO A 58 1.89 -30.58 -14.51
C PRO A 58 1.10 -29.46 -15.21
N ARG A 59 -0.17 -29.68 -15.57
CA ARG A 59 -1.05 -28.68 -16.22
C ARG A 59 -2.00 -27.97 -15.27
N VAL A 60 -1.99 -28.30 -13.98
CA VAL A 60 -2.79 -27.55 -13.02
C VAL A 60 -2.00 -26.29 -12.69
N GLU A 61 -2.56 -25.16 -13.09
CA GLU A 61 -2.07 -23.85 -12.70
C GLU A 61 -1.79 -23.85 -11.19
N TRP A 62 -0.61 -23.39 -10.78
CA TRP A 62 -0.09 -23.52 -9.41
C TRP A 62 -0.96 -22.85 -8.32
N TRP A 63 -1.93 -22.02 -8.72
CA TRP A 63 -2.95 -21.40 -7.85
C TRP A 63 -4.22 -22.24 -7.71
N THR A 64 -4.44 -23.26 -8.54
CA THR A 64 -5.56 -24.21 -8.42
C THR A 64 -5.05 -25.53 -7.87
N LEU A 65 -4.55 -25.52 -6.63
CA LEU A 65 -4.07 -26.73 -6.00
C LEU A 65 -5.24 -27.70 -5.79
N SER A 66 -5.13 -28.90 -6.39
CA SER A 66 -6.07 -29.99 -6.15
C SER A 66 -6.10 -30.38 -4.67
N PRO A 67 -7.21 -30.89 -4.12
CA PRO A 67 -7.26 -31.37 -2.75
C PRO A 67 -6.30 -32.54 -2.59
N GLY A 68 -5.17 -32.31 -1.91
CA GLY A 68 -4.10 -33.26 -1.64
C GLY A 68 -3.00 -32.60 -0.85
N PHE A 69 -2.20 -33.37 -0.16
CA PHE A 69 -1.08 -32.83 0.62
C PHE A 69 -0.03 -32.21 -0.30
N ALA A 70 0.12 -30.91 -0.20
CA ALA A 70 1.23 -30.22 -0.85
C ALA A 70 2.55 -30.52 -0.13
N TYR A 71 3.66 -30.28 -0.81
CA TYR A 71 5.01 -30.44 -0.27
C TYR A 71 5.95 -29.40 -0.89
N ARG A 72 7.14 -29.29 -0.28
CA ARG A 72 8.25 -28.54 -0.90
C ARG A 72 9.49 -29.41 -1.00
N TRP A 73 10.23 -29.21 -2.07
CA TRP A 73 11.59 -29.70 -2.15
C TRP A 73 12.51 -28.77 -1.35
N THR A 74 13.34 -29.37 -0.48
CA THR A 74 14.50 -28.65 0.03
C THR A 74 15.50 -28.43 -1.10
N GLN A 75 16.38 -27.43 -0.92
CA GLN A 75 17.58 -27.26 -1.75
C GLN A 75 18.78 -27.93 -1.04
N ASP A 76 19.99 -27.68 -1.55
CA ASP A 76 21.25 -28.17 -0.94
C ASP A 76 21.48 -27.66 0.49
N ASP A 77 21.03 -26.43 0.81
CA ASP A 77 21.16 -25.79 2.13
C ASP A 77 19.86 -25.05 2.49
N SER A 78 18.91 -25.77 3.02
CA SER A 78 17.61 -25.26 3.43
C SER A 78 17.52 -25.01 4.92
N THR A 79 16.80 -23.95 5.31
CA THR A 79 16.65 -23.60 6.73
C THR A 79 15.20 -23.34 7.10
N ILE A 80 14.79 -23.83 8.26
CA ILE A 80 13.52 -23.52 8.91
C ILE A 80 13.82 -22.72 10.18
N ASP A 81 13.36 -21.47 10.22
CA ASP A 81 13.51 -20.58 11.36
C ASP A 81 12.17 -20.43 12.09
N ILE A 82 12.12 -20.83 13.36
CA ILE A 82 10.92 -20.75 14.20
C ILE A 82 11.19 -19.78 15.36
N PRO A 83 10.81 -18.52 15.24
CA PRO A 83 11.05 -17.52 16.27
C PRO A 83 10.05 -17.63 17.42
N GLY A 84 10.47 -17.26 18.60
CA GLY A 84 9.56 -17.07 19.73
C GLY A 84 8.94 -18.33 20.31
N LEU A 85 9.58 -19.50 20.14
CA LEU A 85 9.10 -20.80 20.65
C LEU A 85 9.11 -20.85 22.19
N GLY A 86 9.99 -20.08 22.82
CA GLY A 86 10.29 -20.16 24.24
C GLY A 86 11.36 -21.21 24.55
N SER A 87 12.10 -21.00 25.66
CA SER A 87 13.18 -21.88 26.05
C SER A 87 12.63 -23.23 26.50
N GLY A 88 13.42 -24.31 26.30
CA GLY A 88 13.05 -25.64 26.74
C GLY A 88 13.40 -26.74 25.75
N ARG A 89 13.06 -27.98 26.14
CA ARG A 89 13.29 -29.18 25.31
C ARG A 89 12.02 -29.53 24.53
N TRP A 90 12.18 -29.81 23.24
CA TRP A 90 11.13 -30.08 22.30
C TRP A 90 11.40 -31.39 21.55
N LEU A 91 10.36 -32.13 21.21
CA LEU A 91 10.44 -33.16 20.21
C LEU A 91 10.11 -32.52 18.85
N LEU A 92 11.12 -32.45 18.02
CA LEU A 92 10.98 -32.06 16.62
C LEU A 92 10.62 -33.30 15.83
N THR A 93 9.47 -33.31 15.17
CA THR A 93 9.00 -34.38 14.30
C THR A 93 8.92 -33.81 12.88
N VAL A 94 9.66 -34.41 11.96
CA VAL A 94 9.70 -34.00 10.55
C VAL A 94 9.15 -35.12 9.70
N ARG A 95 8.12 -34.82 8.87
CA ARG A 95 7.58 -35.72 7.87
C ARG A 95 8.23 -35.47 6.53
N ALA A 96 9.04 -36.39 6.04
CA ALA A 96 9.82 -36.23 4.83
C ALA A 96 9.98 -37.54 4.06
N GLY A 97 10.33 -37.44 2.77
CA GLY A 97 10.68 -38.56 1.90
C GLY A 97 11.74 -38.15 0.88
N SER A 98 12.54 -39.07 0.37
CA SER A 98 13.62 -38.73 -0.56
C SER A 98 13.10 -38.10 -1.87
N GLY A 99 11.96 -38.57 -2.37
CA GLY A 99 11.38 -38.13 -3.66
C GLY A 99 12.25 -38.43 -4.88
N ARG A 100 13.40 -39.10 -4.69
CA ARG A 100 14.39 -39.34 -5.75
C ARG A 100 13.98 -40.54 -6.63
N PRO A 101 14.42 -40.55 -7.91
CA PRO A 101 14.21 -41.69 -8.79
C PRO A 101 14.74 -43.03 -8.18
N GLU A 102 14.18 -44.14 -8.61
CA GLU A 102 14.59 -45.48 -8.20
C GLU A 102 14.55 -45.70 -6.67
N ASN A 103 13.78 -44.89 -5.96
CA ASN A 103 13.70 -44.92 -4.49
C ASN A 103 15.05 -44.66 -3.79
N ALA A 104 15.97 -43.98 -4.44
CA ALA A 104 17.27 -43.65 -3.87
C ALA A 104 17.10 -42.80 -2.61
N ALA A 105 17.86 -43.13 -1.58
CA ALA A 105 17.87 -42.33 -0.35
C ALA A 105 18.61 -40.98 -0.57
N ALA A 106 18.19 -39.96 0.16
CA ALA A 106 18.92 -38.68 0.22
C ALA A 106 19.74 -38.62 1.53
N VAL A 107 21.03 -38.38 1.44
CA VAL A 107 21.86 -38.12 2.61
C VAL A 107 21.76 -36.66 2.99
N SER A 108 21.34 -36.39 4.20
CA SER A 108 21.16 -35.04 4.73
C SER A 108 21.86 -34.90 6.07
N SER A 109 22.33 -33.69 6.36
CA SER A 109 22.92 -33.33 7.65
C SER A 109 22.07 -32.22 8.28
N TRP A 110 21.48 -32.52 9.44
CA TRP A 110 20.56 -31.62 10.13
C TRP A 110 21.24 -30.95 11.31
N GLN A 111 21.30 -29.65 11.31
CA GLN A 111 21.87 -28.85 12.37
C GLN A 111 20.76 -28.03 13.06
N VAL A 112 20.63 -28.19 14.37
CA VAL A 112 19.69 -27.44 15.20
C VAL A 112 20.43 -26.36 15.96
N ASN A 113 20.07 -25.11 15.72
CA ASN A 113 20.77 -23.95 16.26
C ASN A 113 22.30 -24.03 15.99
N ALA A 114 23.13 -23.77 16.99
CA ALA A 114 24.59 -23.85 16.90
C ALA A 114 25.17 -25.22 17.29
N ARG A 115 24.33 -26.29 17.40
CA ARG A 115 24.78 -27.63 17.77
C ARG A 115 25.49 -28.32 16.60
N GLU A 116 26.19 -29.40 16.89
CA GLU A 116 26.79 -30.23 15.86
C GLU A 116 25.74 -30.83 14.93
N PRO A 117 26.02 -30.88 13.61
CA PRO A 117 25.11 -31.48 12.64
C PRO A 117 24.96 -32.99 12.85
N VAL A 118 23.75 -33.49 12.73
CA VAL A 118 23.42 -34.90 12.83
C VAL A 118 23.16 -35.47 11.43
N PRO A 119 23.87 -36.51 10.99
CA PRO A 119 23.61 -37.14 9.70
C PRO A 119 22.28 -37.89 9.74
N ILE A 120 21.43 -37.64 8.75
CA ILE A 120 20.09 -38.25 8.59
C ILE A 120 19.98 -38.83 7.18
N VAL A 121 19.60 -40.10 7.08
CA VAL A 121 19.28 -40.70 5.79
C VAL A 121 17.78 -40.63 5.58
N ILE A 122 17.38 -39.87 4.57
CA ILE A 122 15.99 -39.72 4.15
C ILE A 122 15.68 -40.81 3.13
N VAL A 123 14.84 -41.76 3.52
CA VAL A 123 14.47 -42.89 2.66
C VAL A 123 13.28 -42.57 1.75
N ALA A 124 13.01 -43.42 0.79
CA ALA A 124 11.84 -43.31 -0.07
C ALA A 124 10.52 -43.44 0.71
N GLY A 125 9.50 -42.81 0.20
CA GLY A 125 8.20 -42.71 0.85
C GLY A 125 8.18 -41.79 2.08
N ASP A 126 7.00 -41.46 2.54
CA ASP A 126 6.81 -40.57 3.70
C ASP A 126 7.20 -41.26 5.00
N ARG A 127 8.11 -40.64 5.75
CA ARG A 127 8.56 -41.10 7.06
C ARG A 127 8.56 -39.97 8.06
N TYR A 128 8.43 -40.31 9.32
CA TYR A 128 8.55 -39.42 10.45
C TYR A 128 9.93 -39.57 11.09
N TYR A 129 10.65 -38.46 11.15
CA TYR A 129 11.97 -38.34 11.78
C TYR A 129 11.81 -37.58 13.08
N HIS A 130 12.23 -38.16 14.21
CA HIS A 130 12.06 -37.58 15.53
C HIS A 130 13.41 -37.22 16.12
N LEU A 131 13.57 -35.91 16.47
CA LEU A 131 14.78 -35.42 17.15
C LEU A 131 14.39 -34.68 18.42
N PRO A 132 14.98 -35.07 19.58
CA PRO A 132 14.91 -34.21 20.75
C PRO A 132 15.82 -33.00 20.53
N VAL A 133 15.25 -31.81 20.58
CA VAL A 133 15.94 -30.54 20.32
C VAL A 133 15.75 -29.60 21.51
N GLU A 134 16.60 -28.61 21.60
CA GLU A 134 16.50 -27.55 22.60
C GLU A 134 16.48 -26.20 21.89
N ALA A 135 15.48 -25.37 22.23
CA ALA A 135 15.42 -24.01 21.75
C ALA A 135 16.64 -23.21 22.25
N SER A 136 17.04 -22.17 21.53
CA SER A 136 18.13 -21.30 21.93
C SER A 136 17.85 -20.59 23.26
N ALA A 137 18.85 -19.95 23.84
CA ALA A 137 18.67 -19.14 25.04
C ALA A 137 17.68 -17.96 24.83
N THR A 138 17.54 -17.49 23.59
CA THR A 138 16.56 -16.46 23.20
C THR A 138 15.15 -17.01 23.02
N GLY A 139 14.98 -18.34 22.99
CA GLY A 139 13.72 -19.01 22.78
C GLY A 139 13.39 -19.27 21.31
N ASP A 140 14.36 -19.19 20.40
CA ASP A 140 14.18 -19.46 18.98
C ASP A 140 14.73 -20.83 18.59
N LEU A 141 14.25 -21.40 17.48
CA LEU A 141 14.76 -22.66 16.94
C LEU A 141 15.02 -22.49 15.44
N THR A 142 16.26 -22.79 15.03
CA THR A 142 16.68 -22.83 13.63
C THR A 142 17.07 -24.27 13.30
N LEU A 143 16.41 -24.85 12.28
CA LEU A 143 16.78 -26.15 11.71
C LEU A 143 17.40 -25.93 10.34
N ARG A 144 18.68 -26.17 10.20
CA ARG A 144 19.42 -26.12 8.93
C ARG A 144 19.60 -27.55 8.40
N MET A 145 19.23 -27.77 7.16
CA MET A 145 19.28 -29.06 6.48
C MET A 145 20.18 -28.94 5.26
N ARG A 146 21.33 -29.59 5.29
CA ARG A 146 22.24 -29.68 4.15
C ARG A 146 22.09 -31.06 3.52
N THR A 147 21.84 -31.10 2.22
CA THR A 147 21.53 -32.33 1.50
C THR A 147 22.28 -32.36 0.18
N ASP A 148 22.81 -33.51 -0.21
CA ASP A 148 23.37 -33.68 -1.55
C ASP A 148 22.30 -33.38 -2.61
N PRO A 149 22.51 -32.40 -3.49
CA PRO A 149 21.51 -32.03 -4.47
C PRO A 149 21.34 -33.10 -5.54
N HIS A 150 20.11 -33.23 -6.03
CA HIS A 150 19.77 -34.05 -7.17
C HIS A 150 19.23 -33.16 -8.28
N VAL A 151 19.87 -33.24 -9.45
CA VAL A 151 19.48 -32.49 -10.65
C VAL A 151 19.26 -33.51 -11.76
N THR A 152 18.15 -33.43 -12.50
CA THR A 152 17.87 -34.28 -13.64
C THR A 152 17.82 -33.47 -14.93
N ALA A 153 17.97 -34.12 -16.07
CA ALA A 153 17.80 -33.46 -17.37
C ALA A 153 16.35 -32.94 -17.57
N ALA A 154 15.38 -33.55 -16.92
CA ALA A 154 13.97 -33.16 -16.97
C ALA A 154 13.61 -32.04 -15.96
N ASP A 155 14.38 -31.89 -14.90
CA ASP A 155 14.19 -30.85 -13.88
C ASP A 155 15.54 -30.25 -13.49
N PRO A 156 15.85 -29.04 -13.97
CA PRO A 156 17.14 -28.39 -13.72
C PRO A 156 17.23 -27.77 -12.30
N ARG A 157 16.19 -27.85 -11.49
CA ARG A 157 16.19 -27.32 -10.12
C ARG A 157 17.13 -28.12 -9.22
N ASN A 158 17.68 -27.45 -8.23
CA ASN A 158 18.44 -28.09 -7.18
C ASN A 158 17.47 -28.74 -6.16
N LEU A 159 17.33 -30.06 -6.23
CA LEU A 159 16.38 -30.83 -5.43
C LEU A 159 17.13 -31.61 -4.33
N GLY A 160 16.80 -31.34 -3.07
CA GLY A 160 17.31 -32.12 -1.93
C GLY A 160 16.43 -33.32 -1.62
N PHE A 161 15.41 -33.12 -0.77
CA PHE A 161 14.38 -34.10 -0.43
C PHE A 161 13.02 -33.42 -0.23
N VAL A 162 11.95 -34.20 -0.28
CA VAL A 162 10.57 -33.73 -0.10
C VAL A 162 10.25 -33.57 1.38
N LEU A 163 9.78 -32.38 1.76
CA LEU A 163 9.34 -32.05 3.10
C LEU A 163 7.83 -31.72 3.10
N ARG A 164 7.07 -32.31 4.04
CA ARG A 164 5.61 -32.16 4.12
C ARG A 164 5.13 -31.50 5.38
N GLU A 165 5.78 -31.76 6.50
CA GLU A 165 5.29 -31.33 7.81
C GLU A 165 6.44 -31.23 8.82
N VAL A 166 6.36 -30.21 9.66
CA VAL A 166 7.22 -30.04 10.83
C VAL A 166 6.35 -29.85 12.06
N GLN A 167 6.55 -30.66 13.08
CA GLN A 167 5.83 -30.58 14.33
C GLN A 167 6.79 -30.41 15.50
N LEU A 168 6.36 -29.62 16.47
CA LEU A 168 7.08 -29.40 17.72
C LEU A 168 6.17 -29.72 18.90
N THR A 169 6.59 -30.68 19.68
CA THR A 169 5.88 -31.09 20.90
C THR A 169 6.78 -30.83 22.12
N PRO A 170 6.31 -30.12 23.14
CA PRO A 170 7.11 -29.86 24.33
C PRO A 170 7.39 -31.14 25.10
N LEU A 171 8.65 -31.37 25.49
CA LEU A 171 9.05 -32.55 26.29
C LEU A 171 9.04 -32.26 27.80
N ASN A 172 9.08 -30.99 28.20
CA ASN A 172 9.13 -30.60 29.61
C ASN A 172 7.71 -30.31 30.13
N SER A 173 7.38 -30.86 31.28
CA SER A 173 6.18 -30.56 32.06
C SER A 173 6.31 -29.35 33.00
N GLY A 174 7.51 -28.76 33.09
CA GLY A 174 7.80 -27.61 33.96
C GLY A 174 7.48 -26.24 33.30
N LEU A 175 7.68 -25.18 34.08
CA LEU A 175 7.54 -23.81 33.61
C LEU A 175 8.44 -23.57 32.39
N ARG A 176 7.87 -23.01 31.32
CA ARG A 176 8.59 -22.64 30.10
C ARG A 176 8.95 -21.16 30.15
N PRO A 177 10.27 -20.81 30.18
CA PRO A 177 10.68 -19.43 30.05
C PRO A 177 10.23 -18.87 28.68
N PRO A 178 9.65 -17.66 28.65
CA PRO A 178 9.24 -17.04 27.39
C PRO A 178 10.47 -16.66 26.56
N ALA A 179 10.29 -16.53 25.26
CA ALA A 179 11.30 -15.98 24.38
C ALA A 179 11.53 -14.50 24.73
N SER A 180 12.74 -14.17 25.17
CA SER A 180 13.09 -12.83 25.68
C SER A 180 12.91 -11.74 24.60
N ALA A 181 13.33 -12.01 23.36
CA ALA A 181 13.17 -11.10 22.24
C ALA A 181 11.68 -10.81 21.96
N GLN A 182 10.81 -11.84 22.02
CA GLN A 182 9.37 -11.72 21.81
C GLN A 182 8.74 -10.79 22.85
N ILE A 183 9.08 -10.99 24.14
CA ILE A 183 8.58 -10.12 25.22
C ILE A 183 9.05 -8.68 25.03
N ALA A 184 10.33 -8.48 24.65
CA ALA A 184 10.89 -7.14 24.41
C ALA A 184 10.15 -6.41 23.26
N TRP A 185 9.89 -7.09 22.15
CA TRP A 185 9.15 -6.50 21.02
C TRP A 185 7.70 -6.18 21.37
N LEU A 186 7.00 -7.05 22.09
CA LEU A 186 5.64 -6.79 22.56
C LEU A 186 5.59 -5.60 23.54
N ALA A 187 6.53 -5.55 24.49
CA ALA A 187 6.63 -4.44 25.43
C ALA A 187 6.93 -3.11 24.73
N LEU A 188 7.85 -3.11 23.76
CA LEU A 188 8.14 -1.93 22.93
C LEU A 188 6.91 -1.48 22.16
N THR A 189 6.18 -2.40 21.51
CA THR A 189 4.95 -2.10 20.78
C THR A 189 3.92 -1.41 21.67
N VAL A 190 3.64 -1.98 22.85
CA VAL A 190 2.67 -1.41 23.80
C VAL A 190 3.14 -0.05 24.32
N ALA A 191 4.43 0.11 24.62
CA ALA A 191 5.00 1.38 25.07
C ALA A 191 4.87 2.47 24.01
N LEU A 192 5.15 2.15 22.74
CA LEU A 192 5.01 3.07 21.61
C LEU A 192 3.54 3.46 21.36
N ILE A 193 2.61 2.50 21.41
CA ILE A 193 1.17 2.77 21.30
C ILE A 193 0.74 3.73 22.42
N TYR A 194 1.11 3.45 23.66
CA TYR A 194 0.76 4.33 24.79
C TYR A 194 1.35 5.73 24.62
N ALA A 195 2.65 5.84 24.27
CA ALA A 195 3.33 7.11 24.05
C ALA A 195 2.66 7.92 22.92
N MET A 196 2.40 7.28 21.78
CA MET A 196 1.71 7.87 20.62
C MET A 196 0.36 8.45 21.03
N LEU A 197 -0.49 7.69 21.72
CA LEU A 197 -1.79 8.15 22.18
C LEU A 197 -1.68 9.35 23.13
N ARG A 198 -0.69 9.35 24.02
CA ARG A 198 -0.42 10.48 24.92
C ARG A 198 0.09 11.71 24.18
N TRP A 199 0.91 11.53 23.17
CA TRP A 199 1.38 12.62 22.29
C TRP A 199 0.26 13.20 21.43
N MET A 200 -0.76 12.41 21.10
CA MET A 200 -2.00 12.84 20.45
C MET A 200 -3.02 13.46 21.41
N TYR A 201 -2.64 13.76 22.67
CA TYR A 201 -3.52 14.30 23.71
C TYR A 201 -4.76 13.44 24.00
N ILE A 202 -4.74 12.16 23.69
CA ILE A 202 -5.79 11.24 24.10
C ILE A 202 -5.83 11.19 25.64
N ALA A 203 -7.01 11.29 26.21
CA ALA A 203 -7.19 11.28 27.66
C ALA A 203 -6.58 10.00 28.28
N ARG A 204 -5.92 10.15 29.43
CA ARG A 204 -5.17 9.06 30.08
C ARG A 204 -6.00 7.75 30.23
N PRO A 205 -7.28 7.77 30.63
CA PRO A 205 -8.06 6.54 30.74
C PRO A 205 -8.16 5.76 29.42
N TRP A 206 -8.37 6.45 28.29
CA TRP A 206 -8.45 5.83 26.98
C TRP A 206 -7.10 5.29 26.51
N ALA A 207 -6.02 6.02 26.75
CA ALA A 207 -4.68 5.54 26.42
C ALA A 207 -4.32 4.28 27.23
N VAL A 208 -4.70 4.23 28.51
CA VAL A 208 -4.56 3.04 29.37
C VAL A 208 -5.41 1.89 28.85
N LEU A 209 -6.68 2.14 28.54
CA LEU A 209 -7.60 1.12 28.03
C LEU A 209 -7.07 0.48 26.75
N ILE A 210 -6.64 1.29 25.77
CA ILE A 210 -6.13 0.80 24.48
C ILE A 210 -4.83 0.02 24.68
N ALA A 211 -3.89 0.52 25.47
CA ALA A 211 -2.64 -0.18 25.75
C ALA A 211 -2.88 -1.52 26.48
N SER A 212 -3.79 -1.54 27.47
CA SER A 212 -4.16 -2.77 28.18
C SER A 212 -4.89 -3.77 27.28
N ALA A 213 -5.77 -3.29 26.39
CA ALA A 213 -6.41 -4.13 25.39
C ALA A 213 -5.37 -4.74 24.43
N SER A 214 -4.35 -3.98 24.03
CA SER A 214 -3.25 -4.49 23.19
C SER A 214 -2.45 -5.60 23.89
N VAL A 215 -2.23 -5.48 25.20
CA VAL A 215 -1.63 -6.56 26.02
C VAL A 215 -2.52 -7.79 26.04
N LEU A 216 -3.82 -7.64 26.30
CA LEU A 216 -4.75 -8.78 26.37
C LEU A 216 -4.89 -9.49 25.02
N VAL A 217 -5.02 -8.74 23.94
CA VAL A 217 -5.09 -9.30 22.57
C VAL A 217 -3.82 -10.05 22.21
N SER A 218 -2.65 -9.45 22.46
CA SER A 218 -1.37 -10.10 22.16
C SER A 218 -1.12 -11.35 23.03
N ALA A 219 -1.52 -11.33 24.31
CA ALA A 219 -1.43 -12.50 25.19
C ALA A 219 -2.38 -13.63 24.71
N SER A 220 -3.61 -13.28 24.33
CA SER A 220 -4.56 -14.24 23.77
C SER A 220 -4.06 -14.83 22.46
N LEU A 221 -3.53 -14.03 21.53
CA LEU A 221 -2.95 -14.50 20.28
C LEU A 221 -1.72 -15.38 20.53
N LEU A 222 -0.85 -15.00 21.44
CA LEU A 222 0.31 -15.82 21.82
C LEU A 222 -0.13 -17.16 22.40
N ALA A 223 -1.19 -17.17 23.19
CA ALA A 223 -1.78 -18.37 23.73
C ALA A 223 -2.57 -19.18 22.70
N THR A 224 -3.17 -18.61 21.64
CA THR A 224 -4.00 -19.29 20.65
C THR A 224 -3.31 -19.58 19.33
N TYR A 225 -2.53 -18.65 18.82
CA TYR A 225 -1.87 -18.68 17.51
C TYR A 225 -0.41 -18.20 17.61
N PRO A 226 0.46 -18.92 18.37
CA PRO A 226 1.82 -18.44 18.65
C PRO A 226 2.62 -18.18 17.37
N PHE A 227 2.60 -19.06 16.39
CA PHE A 227 3.35 -18.89 15.14
C PHE A 227 2.99 -17.59 14.42
N ILE A 228 1.69 -17.29 14.29
CA ILE A 228 1.25 -16.07 13.64
C ILE A 228 1.79 -14.85 14.40
N LEU A 229 1.61 -14.82 15.73
CA LEU A 229 2.05 -13.66 16.50
C LEU A 229 3.58 -13.49 16.51
N THR A 230 4.35 -14.59 16.70
CA THR A 230 5.80 -14.49 16.84
C THR A 230 6.48 -13.94 15.58
N VAL A 231 5.97 -14.33 14.41
CA VAL A 231 6.46 -13.79 13.12
C VAL A 231 6.10 -12.31 12.95
N PHE A 232 4.88 -11.90 13.36
CA PHE A 232 4.43 -10.53 13.22
C PHE A 232 5.04 -9.55 14.22
N THR A 233 5.52 -10.00 15.37
CA THR A 233 5.87 -9.11 16.48
C THR A 233 6.97 -8.09 16.14
N PRO A 234 8.07 -8.43 15.45
CA PRO A 234 9.06 -7.43 15.04
C PRO A 234 8.49 -6.38 14.10
N THR A 235 7.62 -6.79 13.17
CA THR A 235 6.98 -5.87 12.22
C THR A 235 5.95 -4.98 12.88
N LEU A 236 5.22 -5.48 13.88
CA LEU A 236 4.31 -4.67 14.70
C LEU A 236 5.06 -3.59 15.48
N ALA A 237 6.23 -3.91 16.02
CA ALA A 237 7.07 -2.93 16.72
C ALA A 237 7.61 -1.87 15.75
N ALA A 238 8.06 -2.26 14.56
CA ALA A 238 8.52 -1.34 13.52
C ALA A 238 7.37 -0.41 13.05
N LEU A 239 6.16 -0.96 12.85
CA LEU A 239 4.97 -0.20 12.49
C LEU A 239 4.59 0.81 13.59
N ALA A 240 4.58 0.37 14.85
CA ALA A 240 4.30 1.24 15.99
C ALA A 240 5.35 2.37 16.12
N ALA A 241 6.63 2.06 15.84
CA ALA A 241 7.70 3.04 15.81
C ALA A 241 7.50 4.08 14.70
N GLY A 242 7.16 3.64 13.49
CA GLY A 242 6.84 4.53 12.37
C GLY A 242 5.66 5.47 12.69
N CYS A 243 4.57 4.93 13.21
CA CYS A 243 3.40 5.71 13.63
C CYS A 243 3.76 6.72 14.75
N ALA A 244 4.53 6.29 15.74
CA ALA A 244 4.98 7.15 16.83
C ALA A 244 5.91 8.26 16.34
N ALA A 245 6.80 7.98 15.38
CA ALA A 245 7.67 8.97 14.75
C ALA A 245 6.87 10.04 14.00
N ILE A 246 5.85 9.67 13.22
CA ILE A 246 4.96 10.61 12.52
C ILE A 246 4.30 11.55 13.52
N VAL A 247 3.73 10.99 14.61
CA VAL A 247 3.08 11.80 15.65
C VAL A 247 4.06 12.73 16.34
N LEU A 248 5.26 12.25 16.65
CA LEU A 248 6.31 13.06 17.29
C LEU A 248 6.75 14.23 16.40
N VAL A 249 7.03 13.96 15.12
CA VAL A 249 7.43 15.00 14.15
C VAL A 249 6.34 16.05 14.00
N CYS A 250 5.08 15.63 13.83
CA CYS A 250 3.95 16.56 13.77
C CYS A 250 3.82 17.39 15.07
N ARG A 251 4.00 16.77 16.23
CA ARG A 251 3.93 17.46 17.52
C ARG A 251 5.04 18.51 17.67
N VAL A 252 6.27 18.16 17.30
CA VAL A 252 7.41 19.10 17.32
C VAL A 252 7.16 20.25 16.35
N GLY A 253 6.70 19.97 15.15
CA GLY A 253 6.33 20.99 14.15
C GLY A 253 5.24 21.93 14.66
N PHE A 254 4.18 21.42 15.25
CA PHE A 254 3.12 22.24 15.86
C PHE A 254 3.64 23.09 17.04
N TRP A 255 4.49 22.53 17.88
CA TRP A 255 5.09 23.28 18.97
C TRP A 255 5.99 24.42 18.46
N ALA A 256 6.80 24.17 17.44
CA ALA A 256 7.64 25.19 16.84
C ALA A 256 6.80 26.35 16.23
N MET A 257 5.74 26.00 15.48
CA MET A 257 4.83 27.01 14.89
C MET A 257 4.01 27.78 15.95
N SER A 258 3.69 27.16 17.07
CA SER A 258 2.86 27.78 18.11
C SER A 258 3.62 28.77 19.02
N ARG A 259 4.95 28.82 18.95
CA ARG A 259 5.77 29.73 19.77
C ARG A 259 5.48 31.22 19.52
N GLY A 260 4.98 31.57 18.32
CA GLY A 260 4.67 32.96 17.92
C GLY A 260 3.25 33.44 18.25
N SER A 261 2.34 32.58 18.77
CA SER A 261 0.93 32.95 19.01
C SER A 261 0.65 33.21 20.50
N ALA A 262 0.05 34.34 20.82
CA ALA A 262 -0.20 34.79 22.22
C ALA A 262 -1.45 34.19 22.90
N ASP A 263 -2.39 33.56 22.13
CA ASP A 263 -3.67 33.10 22.68
C ASP A 263 -3.75 31.58 22.90
N ASN A 264 -3.93 31.17 24.18
CA ASN A 264 -4.03 29.76 24.59
C ASN A 264 -5.34 29.07 24.19
N GLN A 265 -6.47 29.77 24.05
CA GLN A 265 -7.75 29.15 23.68
C GLN A 265 -7.83 28.83 22.21
N SER A 266 -7.31 29.68 21.36
CA SER A 266 -7.21 29.42 19.93
C SER A 266 -6.25 28.24 19.65
N ARG A 267 -5.15 28.10 20.43
CA ARG A 267 -4.22 26.96 20.36
C ARG A 267 -4.93 25.62 20.59
N LEU A 268 -5.77 25.51 21.64
CA LEU A 268 -6.48 24.26 21.96
C LEU A 268 -7.52 23.87 20.90
N ARG A 269 -8.28 24.82 20.35
CA ARG A 269 -9.27 24.55 19.30
C ARG A 269 -8.63 24.13 17.97
N ILE A 270 -7.52 24.74 17.61
CA ILE A 270 -6.72 24.39 16.43
C ILE A 270 -6.14 22.97 16.64
N ALA A 271 -5.59 22.68 17.82
CA ALA A 271 -5.04 21.38 18.16
C ALA A 271 -6.05 20.23 17.94
N HIS A 272 -7.28 20.32 18.47
CA HIS A 272 -8.28 19.24 18.34
C HIS A 272 -8.68 18.93 16.87
N SER A 273 -8.71 19.92 15.99
CA SER A 273 -9.04 19.69 14.59
C SER A 273 -7.87 19.02 13.81
N GLN A 274 -6.65 19.36 14.18
CA GLN A 274 -5.43 18.81 13.61
C GLN A 274 -5.18 17.37 14.08
N PHE A 275 -5.57 17.05 15.34
CA PHE A 275 -5.45 15.67 15.83
C PHE A 275 -6.38 14.67 15.12
N ALA A 276 -7.59 15.09 14.73
CA ALA A 276 -8.48 14.22 13.98
C ALA A 276 -7.86 13.82 12.61
N ILE A 277 -7.28 14.79 11.90
CA ILE A 277 -6.63 14.47 10.63
C ILE A 277 -5.32 13.70 10.82
N LEU A 278 -4.53 14.03 11.84
CA LEU A 278 -3.33 13.28 12.18
C LEU A 278 -3.67 11.81 12.50
N ALA A 279 -4.76 11.57 13.24
CA ALA A 279 -5.22 10.20 13.51
C ALA A 279 -5.60 9.46 12.23
N LEU A 280 -6.28 10.13 11.29
CA LEU A 280 -6.61 9.53 9.98
C LEU A 280 -5.34 9.21 9.17
N VAL A 281 -4.37 10.11 9.13
CA VAL A 281 -3.09 9.89 8.42
C VAL A 281 -2.31 8.73 9.04
N VAL A 282 -2.19 8.69 10.37
CA VAL A 282 -1.50 7.61 11.08
C VAL A 282 -2.22 6.27 10.88
N LEU A 283 -3.55 6.25 10.94
CA LEU A 283 -4.32 5.04 10.66
C LEU A 283 -4.16 4.58 9.22
N ALA A 284 -4.22 5.50 8.25
CA ALA A 284 -3.98 5.20 6.85
C ALA A 284 -2.58 4.62 6.61
N PHE A 285 -1.56 5.23 7.23
CA PHE A 285 -0.18 4.75 7.18
C PHE A 285 -0.03 3.36 7.81
N ALA A 286 -0.64 3.16 8.99
CA ALA A 286 -0.59 1.86 9.68
C ALA A 286 -1.24 0.74 8.86
N LEU A 287 -2.38 1.02 8.21
CA LEU A 287 -3.08 0.05 7.38
C LEU A 287 -2.27 -0.32 6.12
N ARG A 288 -1.68 0.66 5.44
CA ARG A 288 -0.87 0.44 4.22
C ARG A 288 0.45 -0.27 4.55
N LEU A 289 1.24 0.34 5.42
CA LEU A 289 2.54 -0.23 5.78
C LEU A 289 2.39 -1.56 6.51
N GLY A 290 1.39 -1.69 7.41
CA GLY A 290 1.12 -2.94 8.12
C GLY A 290 0.79 -4.09 7.18
N GLY A 291 0.04 -3.84 6.10
CA GLY A 291 -0.20 -4.84 5.06
C GLY A 291 1.07 -5.21 4.29
N MET A 292 1.87 -4.20 3.89
CA MET A 292 3.13 -4.45 3.18
C MET A 292 4.20 -5.13 4.04
N LEU A 293 4.22 -4.87 5.34
CA LEU A 293 5.13 -5.52 6.29
C LEU A 293 4.62 -6.88 6.79
N ASN A 294 3.47 -7.33 6.30
CA ASN A 294 2.98 -8.67 6.61
C ASN A 294 4.01 -9.71 6.14
N PRO A 295 4.55 -10.57 7.01
CA PRO A 295 5.55 -11.58 6.65
C PRO A 295 5.07 -12.57 5.58
N TYR A 296 3.76 -12.73 5.42
CA TYR A 296 3.16 -13.58 4.40
C TYR A 296 2.92 -12.88 3.08
N ALA A 297 3.01 -11.55 3.04
CA ALA A 297 2.78 -10.79 1.82
C ALA A 297 3.96 -10.97 0.85
N ARG A 298 3.64 -11.25 -0.41
CA ARG A 298 4.62 -11.35 -1.50
C ARG A 298 4.27 -10.30 -2.54
N PHE A 299 5.18 -9.37 -2.74
CA PHE A 299 5.02 -8.30 -3.72
C PHE A 299 6.02 -8.49 -4.86
N SER A 300 5.56 -8.45 -6.11
CA SER A 300 6.42 -8.67 -7.27
C SER A 300 7.49 -7.59 -7.43
N ASP A 301 7.13 -6.33 -7.26
CA ASP A 301 7.95 -5.20 -7.69
C ASP A 301 8.69 -4.46 -6.56
N HIS A 302 8.65 -4.97 -5.31
CA HIS A 302 9.30 -4.25 -4.21
C HIS A 302 10.84 -4.21 -4.34
N VAL A 303 11.45 -5.31 -4.81
CA VAL A 303 12.90 -5.36 -5.06
C VAL A 303 13.27 -4.52 -6.27
N PHE A 304 12.44 -4.54 -7.32
CA PHE A 304 12.60 -3.68 -8.50
C PHE A 304 12.66 -2.20 -8.11
N ASN A 305 11.72 -1.73 -7.29
CA ASN A 305 11.70 -0.35 -6.81
C ASN A 305 12.93 -0.02 -5.92
N ALA A 306 13.37 -0.94 -5.06
CA ALA A 306 14.57 -0.77 -4.25
C ALA A 306 15.84 -0.67 -5.10
N ASN A 307 15.92 -1.45 -6.19
CA ASN A 307 17.02 -1.39 -7.15
C ASN A 307 17.01 -0.09 -7.96
N ASN A 308 15.83 0.41 -8.35
CA ASN A 308 15.72 1.70 -9.01
C ASN A 308 16.12 2.87 -8.09
N LEU A 309 15.75 2.83 -6.80
CA LEU A 309 16.24 3.79 -5.82
C LEU A 309 17.77 3.74 -5.73
N PHE A 310 18.36 2.54 -5.74
CA PHE A 310 19.81 2.39 -5.74
C PHE A 310 20.45 2.97 -7.02
N LYS A 311 19.91 2.68 -8.21
CA LYS A 311 20.38 3.26 -9.47
C LYS A 311 20.35 4.80 -9.43
N VAL A 312 19.25 5.39 -8.94
CA VAL A 312 19.11 6.85 -8.80
C VAL A 312 20.13 7.42 -7.81
N SER A 313 20.46 6.71 -6.73
CA SER A 313 21.52 7.11 -5.80
C SER A 313 22.93 7.13 -6.41
N LEU A 314 23.13 6.39 -7.50
CA LEU A 314 24.36 6.39 -8.31
C LEU A 314 24.32 7.42 -9.46
N GLY A 315 23.27 8.26 -9.54
CA GLY A 315 23.10 9.26 -10.59
C GLY A 315 22.45 8.73 -11.87
N ILE A 316 22.01 7.47 -11.92
CA ILE A 316 21.32 6.88 -13.06
C ILE A 316 19.83 7.26 -12.98
N VAL A 317 19.45 8.34 -13.66
CA VAL A 317 18.08 8.89 -13.62
C VAL A 317 17.20 8.44 -14.80
N HIS A 318 17.78 8.01 -15.90
CA HIS A 318 17.06 7.50 -17.07
C HIS A 318 16.77 6.00 -16.88
N LEU A 319 15.70 5.72 -16.14
CA LEU A 319 15.27 4.36 -15.82
C LEU A 319 14.30 3.84 -16.88
N THR A 320 14.31 2.54 -17.10
CA THR A 320 13.32 1.82 -17.91
C THR A 320 12.68 0.70 -17.08
N ALA A 321 11.45 0.34 -17.46
CA ALA A 321 10.74 -0.81 -16.91
C ALA A 321 10.11 -1.61 -18.03
N GLY A 322 10.20 -2.93 -17.97
CA GLY A 322 9.45 -3.82 -18.83
C GLY A 322 7.94 -3.65 -18.58
N LEU A 323 7.16 -3.60 -19.63
CA LEU A 323 5.72 -3.64 -19.53
C LEU A 323 5.23 -5.09 -19.65
N PRO A 324 4.17 -5.47 -18.90
CA PRO A 324 3.53 -6.76 -19.09
C PRO A 324 2.96 -6.88 -20.51
N GLU A 325 2.81 -8.10 -21.00
CA GLU A 325 2.28 -8.36 -22.36
C GLU A 325 0.90 -7.73 -22.58
N GLU A 326 0.04 -7.72 -21.54
CA GLU A 326 -1.28 -7.08 -21.57
C GLU A 326 -1.18 -5.55 -21.80
N ALA A 327 -0.05 -4.93 -21.42
CA ALA A 327 0.23 -3.52 -21.68
C ALA A 327 1.11 -3.31 -22.92
N GLY A 328 1.33 -4.38 -23.71
CA GLY A 328 2.05 -4.36 -24.96
C GLY A 328 3.49 -4.81 -24.93
N GLY A 329 3.96 -5.30 -23.81
CA GLY A 329 5.36 -5.77 -23.69
C GLY A 329 6.39 -4.67 -23.94
N GLY A 330 7.65 -5.07 -24.00
CA GLY A 330 8.78 -4.16 -24.26
C GLY A 330 9.04 -3.16 -23.11
N ASP A 331 10.05 -2.33 -23.28
CA ASP A 331 10.44 -1.34 -22.29
C ASP A 331 9.63 -0.04 -22.37
N ALA A 332 9.52 0.67 -21.25
CA ALA A 332 8.94 2.00 -21.16
C ALA A 332 9.83 2.92 -20.30
N PRO A 333 9.80 4.25 -20.54
CA PRO A 333 10.40 5.21 -19.63
C PRO A 333 9.82 5.09 -18.22
N TYR A 334 10.70 5.08 -17.22
CA TYR A 334 10.30 4.97 -15.81
C TYR A 334 10.80 6.17 -15.01
N PRO A 335 10.02 7.26 -14.91
CA PRO A 335 10.47 8.51 -14.31
C PRO A 335 10.93 8.38 -12.87
N PRO A 336 12.02 9.08 -12.47
CA PRO A 336 12.66 8.90 -11.18
C PRO A 336 12.04 9.76 -10.06
N GLY A 337 10.96 10.52 -10.30
CA GLY A 337 10.46 11.55 -9.38
C GLY A 337 10.23 11.07 -7.95
N MET A 338 9.65 9.88 -7.78
CA MET A 338 9.46 9.27 -6.46
C MET A 338 10.81 8.95 -5.79
N TYR A 339 11.75 8.37 -6.53
CA TYR A 339 13.05 7.96 -5.97
C TYR A 339 13.90 9.16 -5.58
N LEU A 340 13.87 10.25 -6.37
CA LEU A 340 14.55 11.50 -6.03
C LEU A 340 14.05 12.08 -4.71
N LEU A 341 12.74 12.00 -4.44
CA LEU A 341 12.15 12.43 -3.17
C LEU A 341 12.62 11.57 -1.99
N GLN A 342 12.98 10.31 -2.22
CA GLN A 342 13.41 9.37 -1.19
C GLN A 342 14.92 9.45 -0.89
N LEU A 343 15.74 10.02 -1.78
CA LEU A 343 17.20 10.08 -1.62
C LEU A 343 17.67 10.65 -0.27
N PRO A 344 17.13 11.78 0.24
CA PRO A 344 17.56 12.29 1.55
C PRO A 344 17.31 11.30 2.69
N ALA A 345 16.22 10.55 2.63
CA ALA A 345 15.88 9.56 3.65
C ALA A 345 16.79 8.33 3.60
N GLN A 346 17.38 8.01 2.44
CA GLN A 346 18.32 6.89 2.30
C GLN A 346 19.56 7.02 3.19
N LEU A 347 19.96 8.24 3.54
CA LEU A 347 21.07 8.51 4.45
C LEU A 347 20.87 7.91 5.87
N PHE A 348 19.62 7.67 6.25
CA PHE A 348 19.25 7.13 7.56
C PHE A 348 18.98 5.63 7.55
N PHE A 349 19.12 4.97 6.40
CA PHE A 349 18.88 3.53 6.24
C PHE A 349 20.18 2.80 5.88
N PRO A 350 20.37 1.56 6.36
CA PRO A 350 21.50 0.73 5.95
C PRO A 350 21.56 0.53 4.43
N ALA A 351 22.79 0.44 3.89
CA ALA A 351 23.02 0.32 2.44
C ALA A 351 22.79 -1.11 1.90
N ASN A 352 21.71 -1.78 2.34
CA ASN A 352 21.34 -3.11 1.85
C ASN A 352 19.93 -3.09 1.18
N THR A 353 19.64 -4.12 0.41
CA THR A 353 18.38 -4.21 -0.35
C THR A 353 17.15 -4.23 0.56
N ALA A 354 17.18 -4.96 1.68
CA ALA A 354 16.05 -5.04 2.60
C ALA A 354 15.71 -3.67 3.22
N ALA A 355 16.73 -2.90 3.61
CA ALA A 355 16.52 -1.55 4.13
C ALA A 355 16.00 -0.60 3.06
N ARG A 356 16.45 -0.71 1.80
CA ARG A 356 15.89 0.07 0.68
C ARG A 356 14.43 -0.31 0.39
N VAL A 357 14.09 -1.60 0.44
CA VAL A 357 12.69 -2.04 0.32
C VAL A 357 11.84 -1.40 1.41
N LEU A 358 12.26 -1.47 2.66
CA LEU A 358 11.55 -0.85 3.79
C LEU A 358 11.42 0.68 3.62
N LEU A 359 12.47 1.35 3.15
CA LEU A 359 12.44 2.79 2.86
C LEU A 359 11.39 3.11 1.79
N VAL A 360 11.39 2.39 0.67
CA VAL A 360 10.43 2.61 -0.41
C VAL A 360 9.00 2.35 0.08
N GLN A 361 8.74 1.24 0.74
CA GLN A 361 7.43 0.89 1.29
C GLN A 361 6.93 1.95 2.29
N SER A 362 7.76 2.32 3.26
CA SER A 362 7.36 3.28 4.30
C SER A 362 7.15 4.68 3.74
N SER A 363 8.00 5.14 2.82
CA SER A 363 7.84 6.46 2.21
C SER A 363 6.59 6.54 1.32
N VAL A 364 6.32 5.52 0.50
CA VAL A 364 5.11 5.50 -0.35
C VAL A 364 3.84 5.38 0.49
N ALA A 365 3.85 4.56 1.54
CA ALA A 365 2.74 4.50 2.50
C ALA A 365 2.48 5.86 3.17
N LEU A 366 3.54 6.60 3.52
CA LEU A 366 3.41 7.93 4.09
C LEU A 366 2.86 8.93 3.06
N LEU A 367 3.43 8.99 1.85
CA LEU A 367 2.99 9.90 0.80
C LEU A 367 1.51 9.71 0.47
N ASP A 368 1.07 8.47 0.28
CA ASP A 368 -0.33 8.18 0.00
C ASP A 368 -1.25 8.49 1.20
N SER A 369 -0.79 8.28 2.42
CA SER A 369 -1.55 8.63 3.62
C SER A 369 -1.70 10.16 3.79
N LEU A 370 -0.73 10.95 3.32
CA LEU A 370 -0.80 12.40 3.30
C LEU A 370 -1.84 12.93 2.29
N VAL A 371 -2.29 12.13 1.32
CA VAL A 371 -3.41 12.51 0.44
C VAL A 371 -4.68 12.75 1.24
N ALA A 372 -4.95 11.98 2.31
CA ALA A 372 -6.07 12.25 3.21
C ALA A 372 -5.96 13.64 3.88
N ALA A 373 -4.75 14.04 4.27
CA ALA A 373 -4.50 15.38 4.80
C ALA A 373 -4.68 16.47 3.74
N LEU A 374 -4.26 16.22 2.51
CA LEU A 374 -4.44 17.14 1.38
C LEU A 374 -5.93 17.32 1.05
N ILE A 375 -6.72 16.25 1.02
CA ILE A 375 -8.18 16.28 0.84
C ILE A 375 -8.82 17.13 1.94
N TRP A 376 -8.48 16.86 3.20
CA TRP A 376 -8.97 17.62 4.35
C TRP A 376 -8.61 19.09 4.25
N TRP A 377 -7.35 19.40 3.94
CA TRP A 377 -6.85 20.77 3.83
C TRP A 377 -7.56 21.52 2.70
N LEU A 378 -7.68 20.91 1.52
CA LEU A 378 -8.32 21.52 0.36
C LEU A 378 -9.80 21.85 0.63
N LEU A 379 -10.57 20.88 1.15
CA LEU A 379 -11.98 21.11 1.48
C LEU A 379 -12.18 22.16 2.58
N ARG A 380 -11.24 22.23 3.53
CA ARG A 380 -11.24 23.32 4.54
C ARG A 380 -10.91 24.67 3.91
N ARG A 381 -9.94 24.70 3.02
CA ARG A 381 -9.46 25.95 2.40
C ARG A 381 -10.49 26.57 1.46
N VAL A 382 -11.24 25.76 0.74
CA VAL A 382 -12.36 26.22 -0.10
C VAL A 382 -13.65 26.51 0.70
N GLY A 383 -13.63 26.47 2.02
CA GLY A 383 -14.75 26.88 2.89
C GLY A 383 -15.89 25.89 3.04
N LEU A 384 -15.72 24.61 2.66
CA LEU A 384 -16.77 23.57 2.77
C LEU A 384 -17.00 23.07 4.19
N GLY A 385 -16.20 23.50 5.15
CA GLY A 385 -16.36 23.24 6.57
C GLY A 385 -15.70 21.95 7.05
N ARG A 386 -15.61 21.82 8.39
CA ARG A 386 -14.85 20.72 9.04
C ARG A 386 -15.41 19.34 8.74
N ARG A 387 -16.74 19.19 8.71
CA ARG A 387 -17.38 17.86 8.51
C ARG A 387 -17.14 17.34 7.10
N ALA A 388 -17.30 18.18 6.09
CA ALA A 388 -17.01 17.79 4.71
C ALA A 388 -15.55 17.35 4.54
N ALA A 389 -14.63 18.09 5.15
CA ALA A 389 -13.22 17.78 5.13
C ALA A 389 -12.87 16.44 5.81
N LEU A 390 -13.46 16.19 7.00
CA LEU A 390 -13.21 14.92 7.70
C LEU A 390 -13.83 13.72 6.99
N PHE A 391 -15.05 13.85 6.42
CA PHE A 391 -15.67 12.76 5.67
C PHE A 391 -14.91 12.45 4.38
N GLY A 392 -14.50 13.47 3.63
CA GLY A 392 -13.65 13.27 2.44
C GLY A 392 -12.32 12.57 2.78
N ALA A 393 -11.64 13.01 3.84
CA ALA A 393 -10.40 12.38 4.28
C ALA A 393 -10.61 10.94 4.78
N ALA A 394 -11.71 10.67 5.50
CA ALA A 394 -12.03 9.33 6.01
C ALA A 394 -12.33 8.33 4.88
N LEU A 395 -12.97 8.77 3.80
CA LEU A 395 -13.23 7.93 2.61
C LEU A 395 -11.93 7.50 1.90
N TYR A 396 -10.83 8.23 2.11
CA TYR A 396 -9.51 7.89 1.55
C TYR A 396 -8.68 6.94 2.43
N LEU A 397 -9.22 6.43 3.53
CA LEU A 397 -8.47 5.52 4.42
C LEU A 397 -8.07 4.22 3.74
N LEU A 398 -8.95 3.62 2.98
CA LEU A 398 -8.78 2.30 2.35
C LEU A 398 -9.25 2.34 0.89
N PRO A 399 -8.51 3.01 -0.02
CA PRO A 399 -8.86 3.11 -1.43
C PRO A 399 -8.51 1.80 -2.17
N PRO A 400 -9.48 0.95 -2.56
CA PRO A 400 -9.21 -0.35 -3.14
C PRO A 400 -8.28 -0.33 -4.35
N PRO A 401 -8.40 0.61 -5.33
CA PRO A 401 -7.48 0.63 -6.46
C PRO A 401 -6.03 0.88 -6.05
N LEU A 402 -5.78 1.76 -5.06
CA LEU A 402 -4.42 1.99 -4.59
C LEU A 402 -3.91 0.82 -3.73
N LEU A 403 -4.79 0.17 -2.95
CA LEU A 403 -4.43 -1.03 -2.19
C LEU A 403 -4.00 -2.17 -3.11
N GLU A 404 -4.64 -2.31 -4.29
CA GLU A 404 -4.20 -3.21 -5.34
C GLU A 404 -2.77 -2.86 -5.80
N SER A 405 -2.51 -1.59 -6.13
CA SER A 405 -1.15 -1.15 -6.50
C SER A 405 -0.13 -1.36 -5.38
N PHE A 406 -0.51 -1.24 -4.12
CA PHE A 406 0.35 -1.61 -3.00
C PHE A 406 0.66 -3.11 -2.99
N SER A 407 -0.32 -3.98 -3.29
CA SER A 407 -0.15 -5.44 -3.26
C SER A 407 0.74 -5.97 -4.39
N VAL A 408 0.82 -5.26 -5.52
CA VAL A 408 1.72 -5.63 -6.64
C VAL A 408 3.05 -4.88 -6.59
N GLY A 409 3.21 -3.89 -5.73
CA GLY A 409 4.46 -3.13 -5.63
C GLY A 409 4.59 -1.96 -6.61
N GLU A 410 3.50 -1.45 -7.18
CA GLU A 410 3.49 -0.30 -8.11
C GLU A 410 3.75 1.04 -7.41
N TYR A 411 4.81 1.12 -6.65
CA TYR A 411 5.10 2.24 -5.76
C TYR A 411 5.34 3.57 -6.49
N ALA A 412 5.95 3.55 -7.66
CA ALA A 412 6.17 4.77 -8.44
C ALA A 412 4.86 5.38 -8.96
N ASN A 413 3.85 4.57 -9.24
CA ASN A 413 2.50 5.03 -9.61
C ASN A 413 1.84 5.82 -8.47
N ILE A 414 1.88 5.25 -7.27
CA ILE A 414 1.30 5.85 -6.07
C ILE A 414 2.05 7.14 -5.70
N GLY A 415 3.38 7.09 -5.68
CA GLY A 415 4.23 8.26 -5.42
C GLY A 415 4.05 9.34 -6.48
N GLY A 416 3.95 8.98 -7.76
CA GLY A 416 3.68 9.90 -8.86
C GLY A 416 2.34 10.60 -8.73
N GLN A 417 1.29 9.89 -8.32
CA GLN A 417 -0.01 10.49 -8.02
C GLN A 417 0.11 11.55 -6.92
N PHE A 418 0.80 11.25 -5.83
CA PHE A 418 1.02 12.23 -4.75
C PHE A 418 1.73 13.49 -5.26
N LEU A 419 2.75 13.33 -6.12
CA LEU A 419 3.50 14.46 -6.70
C LEU A 419 2.63 15.35 -7.61
N ALA A 420 1.59 14.80 -8.26
CA ALA A 420 0.68 15.53 -9.12
C ALA A 420 -0.37 16.34 -8.35
N LEU A 421 -0.81 15.86 -7.19
CA LEU A 421 -1.95 16.45 -6.45
C LEU A 421 -1.74 17.90 -5.98
N PRO A 422 -0.55 18.37 -5.55
CA PRO A 422 -0.33 19.76 -5.19
C PRO A 422 -0.59 20.75 -6.34
N ALA A 423 -0.21 20.38 -7.57
CA ALA A 423 -0.51 21.19 -8.75
C ALA A 423 -2.02 21.33 -8.99
N LEU A 424 -2.77 20.22 -8.81
CA LEU A 424 -4.23 20.22 -8.94
C LEU A 424 -4.91 21.01 -7.82
N ALA A 425 -4.41 20.92 -6.60
CA ALA A 425 -4.92 21.70 -5.48
C ALA A 425 -4.78 23.22 -5.71
N LEU A 426 -3.65 23.66 -6.28
CA LEU A 426 -3.46 25.08 -6.63
C LEU A 426 -4.46 25.56 -7.70
N LEU A 427 -4.86 24.70 -8.66
CA LEU A 427 -5.88 25.06 -9.64
C LEU A 427 -7.24 25.33 -8.98
N ALA A 428 -7.59 24.62 -7.92
CA ALA A 428 -8.82 24.86 -7.18
C ALA A 428 -8.80 26.16 -6.38
N LEU A 429 -7.63 26.59 -5.91
CA LEU A 429 -7.51 27.71 -4.95
C LEU A 429 -7.27 29.06 -5.58
N LYS A 430 -6.39 29.18 -6.57
CA LYS A 430 -5.93 30.50 -7.04
C LYS A 430 -6.06 30.67 -8.55
N GLN A 431 -6.99 31.52 -9.02
CA GLN A 431 -6.90 32.03 -10.39
C GLN A 431 -7.32 33.48 -10.62
N ALA A 432 -8.03 34.11 -9.74
CA ALA A 432 -8.32 35.54 -9.89
C ALA A 432 -8.83 36.12 -8.56
N GLU A 433 -8.04 36.83 -7.84
CA GLU A 433 -8.59 37.79 -6.89
C GLU A 433 -9.15 38.98 -7.68
N ARG A 434 -10.49 39.15 -7.58
CA ARG A 434 -11.17 40.31 -8.13
C ARG A 434 -10.70 41.55 -7.37
N GLY A 435 -10.18 42.53 -8.08
CA GLY A 435 -10.14 43.91 -7.62
C GLY A 435 -8.91 44.36 -6.83
N THR A 436 -7.84 43.57 -6.73
CA THR A 436 -6.57 44.15 -6.30
C THR A 436 -5.87 44.81 -7.49
N THR A 437 -5.60 46.09 -7.36
CA THR A 437 -4.88 46.92 -8.32
C THR A 437 -3.45 46.44 -8.61
N ASP A 438 -2.96 45.48 -7.83
CA ASP A 438 -1.62 44.91 -7.98
C ASP A 438 -1.64 43.63 -8.81
N GLY A 439 -1.46 43.80 -10.10
CA GLY A 439 -1.24 42.70 -11.06
C GLY A 439 -0.04 41.80 -10.73
N GLN A 440 0.70 42.06 -9.66
CA GLN A 440 1.85 41.27 -9.21
C GLN A 440 1.47 39.99 -8.48
N GLU A 441 0.49 40.00 -7.56
CA GLU A 441 0.10 38.77 -6.83
C GLU A 441 -0.50 37.72 -7.76
N ASN A 442 -1.16 38.16 -8.84
CA ASN A 442 -1.81 37.27 -9.81
C ASN A 442 -0.80 36.51 -10.73
N LYS A 443 0.46 36.91 -10.76
CA LYS A 443 1.52 36.26 -11.53
C LYS A 443 2.24 35.17 -10.69
N GLN A 444 2.32 35.38 -9.39
CA GLN A 444 3.11 34.49 -8.50
C GLN A 444 2.59 33.05 -8.46
N TRP A 445 1.26 32.82 -8.40
CA TRP A 445 0.72 31.48 -8.35
C TRP A 445 1.12 30.62 -9.56
N PHE A 446 1.20 31.21 -10.75
CA PHE A 446 1.59 30.54 -11.99
C PHE A 446 3.02 29.99 -11.89
N TRP A 447 3.93 30.80 -11.31
CA TRP A 447 5.32 30.39 -11.10
C TRP A 447 5.50 29.31 -10.02
N TYR A 448 4.57 29.18 -9.08
CA TYR A 448 4.53 28.02 -8.16
C TYR A 448 3.87 26.80 -8.80
N TRP A 449 2.85 27.01 -9.62
CA TRP A 449 2.10 25.93 -10.26
C TRP A 449 2.94 25.19 -11.31
N LEU A 450 3.72 25.90 -12.11
CA LEU A 450 4.53 25.35 -13.20
C LEU A 450 5.55 24.30 -12.70
N PRO A 451 6.42 24.55 -11.70
CA PRO A 451 7.33 23.55 -11.20
C PRO A 451 6.61 22.36 -10.54
N LEU A 452 5.51 22.59 -9.81
CA LEU A 452 4.73 21.49 -9.25
C LEU A 452 4.12 20.61 -10.34
N LEU A 453 3.70 21.21 -11.46
CA LEU A 453 3.22 20.46 -12.60
C LEU A 453 4.34 19.64 -13.26
N CYS A 454 5.54 20.23 -13.45
CA CYS A 454 6.71 19.49 -13.94
C CYS A 454 7.07 18.30 -13.03
N ILE A 455 7.05 18.50 -11.71
CA ILE A 455 7.29 17.43 -10.73
C ILE A 455 6.23 16.32 -10.89
N GLY A 456 4.95 16.69 -11.05
CA GLY A 456 3.87 15.72 -11.28
C GLY A 456 4.05 14.92 -12.58
N LEU A 457 4.48 15.60 -13.66
CA LEU A 457 4.78 14.97 -14.95
C LEU A 457 6.00 14.03 -14.90
N LEU A 458 6.90 14.22 -13.95
CA LEU A 458 8.05 13.34 -13.71
C LEU A 458 7.75 12.24 -12.67
N GLY A 459 6.54 12.16 -12.17
CA GLY A 459 6.16 11.18 -11.15
C GLY A 459 6.11 9.75 -11.68
N HIS A 460 5.32 9.52 -12.72
CA HIS A 460 5.14 8.22 -13.38
C HIS A 460 4.46 8.41 -14.74
N LEU A 461 4.80 7.61 -15.75
CA LEU A 461 4.28 7.76 -17.11
C LEU A 461 2.74 7.71 -17.18
N GLY A 462 2.09 6.76 -16.48
CA GLY A 462 0.63 6.66 -16.41
C GLY A 462 -0.03 7.89 -15.76
N VAL A 463 0.60 8.46 -14.73
CA VAL A 463 0.16 9.71 -14.11
C VAL A 463 0.35 10.90 -15.04
N THR A 464 1.44 10.92 -15.81
CA THR A 464 1.70 11.95 -16.83
C THR A 464 0.60 11.98 -17.87
N MET A 465 0.21 10.83 -18.42
CA MET A 465 -0.90 10.75 -19.39
C MET A 465 -2.23 11.20 -18.78
N SER A 466 -2.51 10.79 -17.53
CA SER A 466 -3.69 11.22 -16.80
C SER A 466 -3.72 12.72 -16.54
N LEU A 467 -2.57 13.32 -16.21
CA LEU A 467 -2.44 14.78 -16.03
C LEU A 467 -2.66 15.54 -17.34
N ILE A 468 -2.10 15.07 -18.45
CA ILE A 468 -2.30 15.72 -19.77
C ILE A 468 -3.79 15.73 -20.12
N SER A 469 -4.48 14.59 -19.98
CA SER A 469 -5.91 14.49 -20.26
C SER A 469 -6.75 15.36 -19.32
N LEU A 470 -6.40 15.39 -18.04
CA LEU A 470 -7.05 16.27 -17.06
C LEU A 470 -6.85 17.76 -17.40
N LEU A 471 -5.64 18.20 -17.72
CA LEU A 471 -5.36 19.58 -18.10
C LEU A 471 -6.10 19.97 -19.38
N GLY A 472 -6.17 19.08 -20.37
CA GLY A 472 -7.02 19.26 -21.55
C GLY A 472 -8.49 19.47 -21.18
N SER A 473 -9.01 18.65 -20.24
CA SER A 473 -10.38 18.78 -19.75
C SER A 473 -10.62 20.06 -18.95
N VAL A 474 -9.66 20.49 -18.11
CA VAL A 474 -9.71 21.78 -17.40
C VAL A 474 -9.73 22.94 -18.40
N TRP A 475 -8.93 22.85 -19.47
CA TRP A 475 -8.92 23.84 -20.55
C TRP A 475 -10.27 23.88 -21.26
N LEU A 476 -10.86 22.75 -21.62
CA LEU A 476 -12.18 22.67 -22.25
C LEU A 476 -13.29 23.28 -21.37
N VAL A 477 -13.32 22.96 -20.07
CA VAL A 477 -14.27 23.54 -19.12
C VAL A 477 -14.03 25.04 -18.98
N GLY A 478 -12.79 25.50 -18.97
CA GLY A 478 -12.41 26.90 -18.96
C GLY A 478 -12.91 27.66 -20.23
N MET A 479 -12.70 27.07 -21.40
CA MET A 479 -13.19 27.63 -22.67
C MET A 479 -14.72 27.68 -22.71
N GLY A 480 -15.42 26.62 -22.31
CA GLY A 480 -16.87 26.58 -22.23
C GLY A 480 -17.41 27.67 -21.31
N SER A 481 -16.78 27.87 -20.14
CA SER A 481 -17.17 28.96 -19.22
C SER A 481 -16.93 30.35 -19.80
N ALA A 482 -15.80 30.55 -20.50
CA ALA A 482 -15.49 31.84 -21.15
C ALA A 482 -16.49 32.18 -22.26
N VAL A 483 -16.87 31.20 -23.10
CA VAL A 483 -17.88 31.38 -24.16
C VAL A 483 -19.25 31.70 -23.60
N THR A 484 -19.71 30.96 -22.58
CA THR A 484 -21.02 31.20 -21.95
C THR A 484 -21.07 32.58 -21.27
N GLN A 485 -19.99 33.03 -20.63
CA GLN A 485 -19.93 34.36 -20.01
C GLN A 485 -19.95 35.48 -21.04
N ARG A 486 -19.22 35.35 -22.14
CA ARG A 486 -19.26 36.32 -23.25
C ARG A 486 -20.67 36.46 -23.82
N ARG A 487 -21.36 35.30 -24.06
CA ARG A 487 -22.76 35.32 -24.57
C ARG A 487 -23.74 35.96 -23.58
N ALA A 488 -23.52 35.80 -22.29
CA ALA A 488 -24.35 36.38 -21.25
C ALA A 488 -24.00 37.83 -20.91
N MET A 489 -23.07 38.47 -21.62
CA MET A 489 -22.52 39.83 -21.35
C MET A 489 -22.09 40.02 -19.88
N ARG A 490 -21.65 38.97 -19.21
CA ARG A 490 -21.23 39.01 -17.81
C ARG A 490 -19.76 39.43 -17.69
N THR A 491 -19.49 40.36 -16.80
CA THR A 491 -18.13 40.85 -16.48
C THR A 491 -17.31 39.89 -15.57
N THR A 492 -17.91 38.77 -15.20
CA THR A 492 -17.23 37.79 -14.33
C THR A 492 -16.11 37.07 -15.09
N PRO A 493 -14.89 36.91 -14.52
CA PRO A 493 -13.83 36.20 -15.18
C PRO A 493 -14.18 34.72 -15.35
N PRO A 494 -13.61 34.00 -16.35
CA PRO A 494 -13.85 32.61 -16.56
C PRO A 494 -13.33 31.79 -15.36
N LEU A 495 -13.93 30.63 -15.12
CA LEU A 495 -13.60 29.69 -14.02
C LEU A 495 -12.10 29.38 -13.96
N PHE A 496 -11.55 29.10 -15.11
CA PHE A 496 -10.13 28.90 -15.33
C PHE A 496 -9.69 29.82 -16.47
N ALA A 497 -8.51 30.43 -16.36
CA ALA A 497 -7.93 31.21 -17.44
C ALA A 497 -7.38 30.24 -18.53
N PRO A 498 -8.13 29.95 -19.61
CA PRO A 498 -7.77 28.88 -20.55
C PRO A 498 -6.41 29.11 -21.21
N GLY A 499 -6.05 30.37 -21.49
CA GLY A 499 -4.73 30.70 -22.03
C GLY A 499 -3.58 30.39 -21.08
N ARG A 500 -3.75 30.61 -19.77
CA ARG A 500 -2.72 30.26 -18.77
C ARG A 500 -2.62 28.75 -18.57
N ILE A 501 -3.73 28.04 -18.58
CA ILE A 501 -3.74 26.56 -18.49
C ILE A 501 -3.01 25.98 -19.71
N ALA A 502 -3.34 26.46 -20.92
CA ALA A 502 -2.67 25.99 -22.13
C ALA A 502 -1.18 26.31 -22.12
N LEU A 503 -0.82 27.55 -21.80
CA LEU A 503 0.59 27.99 -21.76
C LEU A 503 1.39 27.21 -20.70
N GLY A 504 0.86 27.10 -19.49
CA GLY A 504 1.55 26.40 -18.41
C GLY A 504 1.60 24.89 -18.62
N GLY A 505 0.49 24.27 -19.07
CA GLY A 505 0.44 22.86 -19.40
C GLY A 505 1.39 22.48 -20.54
N ALA A 506 1.33 23.23 -21.66
CA ALA A 506 2.24 23.03 -22.79
C ALA A 506 3.70 23.33 -22.41
N GLY A 507 3.93 24.42 -21.65
CA GLY A 507 5.28 24.77 -21.19
C GLY A 507 5.89 23.73 -20.27
N ALA A 508 5.12 23.23 -19.29
CA ALA A 508 5.58 22.14 -18.41
C ALA A 508 5.85 20.84 -19.17
N LEU A 509 4.94 20.48 -20.08
CA LEU A 509 5.10 19.28 -20.91
C LEU A 509 6.34 19.41 -21.81
N LEU A 510 6.49 20.54 -22.48
CA LEU A 510 7.67 20.81 -23.33
C LEU A 510 8.97 20.76 -22.52
N ALA A 511 9.00 21.40 -21.34
CA ALA A 511 10.17 21.36 -20.46
C ALA A 511 10.52 19.93 -20.03
N VAL A 512 9.53 19.15 -19.60
CA VAL A 512 9.75 17.76 -19.17
C VAL A 512 10.14 16.85 -20.34
N VAL A 513 9.52 17.04 -21.51
CA VAL A 513 9.90 16.30 -22.72
C VAL A 513 11.34 16.64 -23.14
N LEU A 514 11.71 17.93 -23.20
CA LEU A 514 13.05 18.33 -23.62
C LEU A 514 14.14 17.93 -22.61
N ILE A 515 13.85 18.01 -21.31
CA ILE A 515 14.86 17.75 -20.26
C ILE A 515 14.99 16.24 -19.98
N TYR A 516 13.90 15.50 -20.07
CA TYR A 516 13.86 14.12 -19.60
C TYR A 516 13.50 13.10 -20.71
N TYR A 517 12.32 13.21 -21.34
CA TYR A 517 11.84 12.21 -22.30
C TYR A 517 12.53 12.23 -23.66
N SER A 518 13.27 13.31 -23.99
CA SER A 518 14.09 13.39 -25.21
C SER A 518 15.42 12.62 -25.11
N ALA A 519 15.71 12.01 -23.97
CA ALA A 519 16.94 11.23 -23.79
C ALA A 519 17.03 10.09 -24.83
N PRO A 520 18.23 9.82 -25.42
CA PRO A 520 18.40 8.83 -26.47
C PRO A 520 17.80 7.44 -26.16
N PRO A 521 17.91 6.88 -24.93
CA PRO A 521 17.30 5.59 -24.61
C PRO A 521 15.78 5.59 -24.79
N TYR A 522 15.10 6.71 -24.49
CA TYR A 522 13.65 6.81 -24.59
C TYR A 522 13.16 7.04 -26.01
N LEU A 523 13.97 7.74 -26.84
CA LEU A 523 13.67 7.89 -28.27
C LEU A 523 13.78 6.57 -29.00
N ALA A 524 14.75 5.71 -28.64
CA ALA A 524 14.87 4.37 -29.19
C ALA A 524 13.63 3.53 -28.84
N ILE A 525 13.21 3.49 -27.57
CA ILE A 525 12.01 2.79 -27.12
C ILE A 525 10.75 3.29 -27.84
N LEU A 526 10.62 4.60 -28.03
CA LEU A 526 9.49 5.19 -28.77
C LEU A 526 9.47 4.73 -30.23
N GLY A 527 10.64 4.70 -30.86
CA GLY A 527 10.79 4.22 -32.24
C GLY A 527 10.39 2.74 -32.40
N GLU A 528 10.86 1.88 -31.51
CA GLU A 528 10.50 0.45 -31.48
C GLU A 528 8.99 0.25 -31.27
N ARG A 529 8.36 1.01 -30.38
CA ARG A 529 6.92 0.94 -30.12
C ARG A 529 6.08 1.39 -31.30
N LEU A 530 6.43 2.51 -31.93
CA LEU A 530 5.71 2.98 -33.11
C LEU A 530 5.77 1.97 -34.25
N ALA A 531 6.90 1.27 -34.39
CA ALA A 531 7.04 0.20 -35.37
C ALA A 531 6.22 -1.05 -35.03
N ALA A 532 6.15 -1.44 -33.73
CA ALA A 532 5.39 -2.59 -33.27
C ALA A 532 3.87 -2.36 -33.32
N GLU A 533 3.39 -1.18 -32.95
CA GLU A 533 1.94 -0.85 -32.95
C GLU A 533 1.35 -0.80 -34.36
N ALA A 534 2.12 -0.41 -35.36
CA ALA A 534 1.68 -0.49 -36.77
C ALA A 534 1.29 -1.93 -37.20
N THR A 535 1.86 -2.93 -36.51
CA THR A 535 1.62 -4.36 -36.80
C THR A 535 0.44 -4.95 -36.02
N ILE A 536 0.17 -4.44 -34.80
CA ILE A 536 -0.81 -5.00 -33.85
C ILE A 536 -2.24 -4.46 -34.09
N THR A 537 -2.39 -3.26 -34.61
CA THR A 537 -3.69 -2.60 -34.85
C THR A 537 -4.58 -3.39 -35.82
N ALA A 538 -4.02 -4.30 -36.58
CA ALA A 538 -4.74 -5.15 -37.54
C ALA A 538 -5.45 -6.37 -36.93
N ALA A 539 -5.18 -6.75 -35.67
CA ALA A 539 -5.58 -8.05 -35.12
C ALA A 539 -6.74 -8.03 -34.09
N ASN A 540 -7.13 -6.88 -33.51
CA ASN A 540 -8.12 -6.83 -32.42
C ASN A 540 -9.43 -6.17 -32.80
N ASN A 541 -10.39 -6.98 -33.26
CA ASN A 541 -11.80 -6.60 -33.54
C ASN A 541 -12.76 -6.84 -32.38
N SER A 542 -12.41 -6.56 -31.13
CA SER A 542 -13.43 -6.45 -30.07
C SER A 542 -14.22 -5.16 -30.27
N SER A 543 -15.55 -5.25 -30.24
CA SER A 543 -16.40 -4.08 -30.53
C SER A 543 -16.09 -2.95 -29.52
N ALA A 544 -15.49 -1.86 -29.98
CA ALA A 544 -15.14 -0.69 -29.16
C ALA A 544 -16.33 -0.15 -28.33
N GLN A 545 -17.56 -0.41 -28.78
CA GLN A 545 -18.79 -0.04 -28.09
C GLN A 545 -19.03 -0.84 -26.80
N ALA A 546 -18.82 -2.18 -26.81
CA ALA A 546 -18.97 -3.01 -25.62
C ALA A 546 -17.95 -2.61 -24.55
N VAL A 547 -16.70 -2.42 -24.95
CA VAL A 547 -15.63 -2.02 -24.02
C VAL A 547 -15.87 -0.61 -23.45
N LEU A 548 -16.41 0.33 -24.24
CA LEU A 548 -16.77 1.66 -23.74
C LEU A 548 -17.92 1.59 -22.72
N ALA A 549 -18.95 0.75 -22.97
CA ALA A 549 -20.04 0.55 -22.02
C ALA A 549 -19.53 -0.03 -20.69
N ASP A 550 -18.67 -1.04 -20.74
CA ASP A 550 -18.03 -1.64 -19.56
C ASP A 550 -17.19 -0.62 -18.77
N GLN A 551 -16.47 0.25 -19.47
CA GLN A 551 -15.70 1.32 -18.83
C GLN A 551 -16.61 2.35 -18.13
N ILE A 552 -17.73 2.73 -18.73
CA ILE A 552 -18.70 3.63 -18.10
C ILE A 552 -19.33 2.98 -16.86
N LEU A 553 -19.72 1.71 -16.94
CA LEU A 553 -20.27 0.97 -15.81
C LEU A 553 -19.22 0.79 -14.68
N SER A 554 -17.98 0.54 -15.04
CA SER A 554 -16.86 0.48 -14.09
C SER A 554 -16.60 1.83 -13.42
N PHE A 555 -16.67 2.93 -14.19
CA PHE A 555 -16.57 4.29 -13.65
C PHE A 555 -17.68 4.60 -12.65
N LEU A 556 -18.89 4.10 -12.91
CA LEU A 556 -20.02 4.23 -11.98
C LEU A 556 -19.94 3.26 -10.79
N GLY A 557 -18.94 2.39 -10.73
CA GLY A 557 -18.80 1.38 -9.70
C GLY A 557 -19.80 0.23 -9.80
N LEU A 558 -20.45 0.07 -10.96
CA LEU A 558 -21.46 -0.95 -11.22
C LEU A 558 -20.87 -2.24 -11.81
N MET A 559 -19.69 -2.15 -12.38
CA MET A 559 -18.93 -3.29 -12.88
C MET A 559 -17.51 -3.28 -12.36
N ARG A 560 -16.92 -4.46 -12.26
CA ARG A 560 -15.50 -4.60 -11.96
C ARG A 560 -14.73 -4.49 -13.28
N PRO A 561 -13.76 -3.58 -13.42
CA PRO A 561 -12.86 -3.58 -14.56
C PRO A 561 -12.09 -4.92 -14.57
N GLU A 562 -11.88 -5.52 -15.72
CA GLU A 562 -11.08 -6.74 -15.83
C GLU A 562 -9.71 -6.56 -15.15
N GLY A 563 -9.37 -7.47 -14.25
CA GLY A 563 -8.10 -7.48 -13.54
C GLY A 563 -7.86 -6.31 -12.58
N ARG A 564 -8.88 -5.52 -12.22
CA ARG A 564 -8.72 -4.30 -11.40
C ARG A 564 -9.72 -4.21 -10.25
N ALA A 565 -9.31 -3.50 -9.19
CA ALA A 565 -10.16 -3.23 -8.06
C ALA A 565 -11.34 -2.34 -8.45
N PRO A 566 -12.57 -2.71 -8.07
CA PRO A 566 -13.75 -1.91 -8.37
C PRO A 566 -13.77 -0.62 -7.55
N LEU A 567 -14.36 0.43 -8.10
CA LEU A 567 -14.72 1.62 -7.33
C LEU A 567 -15.94 1.31 -6.44
N PRO A 568 -15.94 1.75 -5.16
CA PRO A 568 -17.13 1.57 -4.31
C PRO A 568 -18.30 2.40 -4.84
N THR A 569 -19.40 1.75 -5.27
CA THR A 569 -20.57 2.43 -5.84
C THR A 569 -21.11 3.54 -4.96
N LEU A 570 -21.19 3.33 -3.65
CA LEU A 570 -21.64 4.34 -2.70
C LEU A 570 -20.74 5.59 -2.67
N LEU A 571 -19.43 5.43 -2.89
CA LEU A 571 -18.51 6.54 -3.01
C LEU A 571 -18.77 7.33 -4.30
N VAL A 572 -18.97 6.64 -5.43
CA VAL A 572 -19.27 7.27 -6.73
C VAL A 572 -20.60 8.01 -6.66
N CYS A 573 -21.66 7.39 -6.13
CA CYS A 573 -22.95 8.06 -5.92
C CYS A 573 -22.81 9.31 -5.03
N SER A 574 -22.03 9.21 -3.94
CA SER A 574 -21.78 10.35 -3.05
C SER A 574 -21.02 11.47 -3.75
N TYR A 575 -20.07 11.13 -4.61
CA TYR A 575 -19.35 12.08 -5.46
C TYR A 575 -20.28 12.81 -6.43
N LEU A 576 -21.14 12.09 -7.16
CA LEU A 576 -22.09 12.70 -8.10
C LEU A 576 -23.06 13.65 -7.39
N VAL A 577 -23.58 13.26 -6.22
CA VAL A 577 -24.42 14.13 -5.40
C VAL A 577 -23.62 15.36 -4.94
N GLY A 578 -22.39 15.20 -4.50
CA GLY A 578 -21.54 16.30 -4.08
C GLY A 578 -21.20 17.25 -5.23
N LEU A 579 -20.95 16.70 -6.42
CA LEU A 579 -20.72 17.49 -7.63
C LEU A 579 -21.98 18.31 -7.99
N ALA A 580 -23.18 17.69 -7.99
CA ALA A 580 -24.43 18.40 -8.20
C ALA A 580 -24.65 19.51 -7.17
N LEU A 581 -24.27 19.30 -5.90
CA LEU A 581 -24.35 20.33 -4.87
C LEU A 581 -23.41 21.51 -5.10
N LEU A 582 -22.18 21.27 -5.57
CA LEU A 582 -21.21 22.31 -5.91
C LEU A 582 -21.70 23.17 -7.09
N TRP A 583 -22.47 22.58 -8.02
CA TRP A 583 -23.03 23.27 -9.17
C TRP A 583 -24.39 23.95 -8.89
N SER A 584 -25.29 23.32 -8.13
CA SER A 584 -26.67 23.78 -7.92
C SER A 584 -26.81 24.87 -6.85
N ARG A 585 -25.96 24.87 -5.85
CA ARG A 585 -25.98 25.95 -4.85
C ARG A 585 -25.22 27.14 -5.40
N ARG A 586 -25.75 28.35 -5.21
CA ARG A 586 -24.97 29.56 -5.41
C ARG A 586 -23.71 29.40 -4.54
N PRO A 587 -22.53 29.17 -5.12
CA PRO A 587 -21.35 28.90 -4.33
C PRO A 587 -21.10 30.07 -3.38
N GLN A 588 -20.77 29.77 -2.12
CA GLN A 588 -20.44 30.78 -1.12
C GLN A 588 -19.11 31.46 -1.45
N SER A 589 -18.29 30.82 -2.30
CA SER A 589 -17.04 31.39 -2.80
C SER A 589 -16.72 30.89 -4.21
N ASP A 590 -15.95 31.69 -4.95
CA ASP A 590 -15.44 31.32 -6.27
C ASP A 590 -14.56 30.06 -6.21
N GLU A 591 -13.94 29.78 -5.07
CA GLU A 591 -13.10 28.59 -4.85
C GLU A 591 -13.94 27.30 -4.83
N GLN A 592 -15.15 27.32 -4.25
CA GLN A 592 -16.07 26.15 -4.26
C GLN A 592 -16.52 25.85 -5.68
N TYR A 593 -16.81 26.88 -6.46
CA TYR A 593 -17.22 26.73 -7.84
C TYR A 593 -16.09 26.18 -8.73
N ARG A 594 -14.86 26.68 -8.51
CA ARG A 594 -13.65 26.14 -9.17
C ARG A 594 -13.37 24.70 -8.78
N LEU A 595 -13.56 24.34 -7.51
CA LEU A 595 -13.43 22.94 -7.08
C LEU A 595 -14.45 22.05 -7.83
N GLY A 596 -15.72 22.45 -7.93
CA GLY A 596 -16.73 21.72 -8.71
C GLY A 596 -16.33 21.56 -10.17
N ALA A 597 -15.83 22.61 -10.79
CA ALA A 597 -15.33 22.59 -12.16
C ALA A 597 -14.09 21.69 -12.33
N LEU A 598 -13.14 21.74 -11.40
CA LEU A 598 -11.98 20.86 -11.40
C LEU A 598 -12.39 19.39 -11.26
N LEU A 599 -13.31 19.08 -10.35
CA LEU A 599 -13.80 17.70 -10.16
C LEU A 599 -14.53 17.20 -11.41
N THR A 600 -15.35 18.05 -12.06
CA THR A 600 -15.97 17.72 -13.36
C THR A 600 -14.92 17.44 -14.43
N ALA A 601 -13.94 18.33 -14.56
CA ALA A 601 -12.85 18.18 -15.51
C ALA A 601 -12.00 16.92 -15.22
N TRP A 602 -11.85 16.56 -13.94
CA TRP A 602 -11.10 15.37 -13.53
C TRP A 602 -11.83 14.09 -13.97
N GLY A 603 -13.13 13.98 -13.70
CA GLY A 603 -13.95 12.86 -14.20
C GLY A 603 -13.95 12.79 -15.72
N LEU A 604 -14.15 13.93 -16.40
CA LEU A 604 -14.11 14.01 -17.86
C LEU A 604 -12.75 13.60 -18.41
N GLY A 605 -11.65 14.07 -17.81
CA GLY A 605 -10.28 13.76 -18.24
C GLY A 605 -9.98 12.26 -18.17
N VAL A 606 -10.41 11.62 -17.10
CA VAL A 606 -10.28 10.16 -16.98
C VAL A 606 -11.07 9.42 -18.06
N LEU A 607 -12.31 9.83 -18.31
CA LEU A 607 -13.15 9.21 -19.36
C LEU A 607 -12.58 9.45 -20.76
N LEU A 608 -12.09 10.66 -21.05
CA LEU A 608 -11.47 10.97 -22.35
C LEU A 608 -10.18 10.19 -22.57
N LEU A 609 -9.35 10.03 -21.54
CA LEU A 609 -8.15 9.21 -21.64
C LEU A 609 -8.51 7.75 -21.95
N GLN A 610 -9.52 7.20 -21.27
CA GLN A 610 -9.96 5.83 -21.54
C GLN A 610 -10.50 5.68 -22.96
N ALA A 611 -11.34 6.62 -23.40
CA ALA A 611 -11.87 6.61 -24.77
C ALA A 611 -10.74 6.70 -25.81
N PHE A 612 -9.73 7.55 -25.56
CA PHE A 612 -8.55 7.66 -26.43
C PHE A 612 -7.76 6.36 -26.50
N LEU A 613 -7.46 5.76 -25.35
CA LEU A 613 -6.71 4.50 -25.29
C LEU A 613 -7.45 3.35 -25.99
N LEU A 614 -8.79 3.28 -25.86
CA LEU A 614 -9.59 2.28 -26.53
C LEU A 614 -9.63 2.47 -28.05
N VAL A 615 -9.85 3.71 -28.51
CA VAL A 615 -10.03 4.00 -29.94
C VAL A 615 -8.72 3.95 -30.72
N PHE A 616 -7.65 4.49 -30.16
CA PHE A 616 -6.38 4.67 -30.89
C PHE A 616 -5.32 3.64 -30.56
N ILE A 617 -5.38 3.01 -29.38
CA ILE A 617 -4.36 2.06 -28.93
C ILE A 617 -4.94 0.65 -28.80
N ALA A 618 -6.27 0.49 -28.98
CA ALA A 618 -7.01 -0.77 -28.82
C ALA A 618 -6.77 -1.47 -27.46
N ARG A 619 -6.51 -0.70 -26.40
CA ARG A 619 -6.15 -1.21 -25.07
C ARG A 619 -6.91 -0.51 -23.98
N GLN A 620 -7.20 -1.25 -22.92
CA GLN A 620 -7.77 -0.68 -21.71
C GLN A 620 -6.70 0.09 -20.93
N GLY A 621 -7.02 1.32 -20.54
CA GLY A 621 -6.19 2.10 -19.61
C GLY A 621 -6.29 1.54 -18.21
N VAL A 622 -5.25 0.86 -17.81
CA VAL A 622 -5.25 -0.08 -16.69
C VAL A 622 -5.34 0.60 -15.33
N ARG A 623 -5.01 1.91 -15.20
CA ARG A 623 -4.77 2.54 -13.88
C ARG A 623 -5.55 3.82 -13.61
N TRP A 624 -6.56 4.10 -14.40
CA TRP A 624 -7.41 5.28 -14.21
C TRP A 624 -8.15 5.31 -12.85
N PRO A 625 -8.57 4.16 -12.23
CA PRO A 625 -9.26 4.21 -10.94
C PRO A 625 -8.40 4.79 -9.82
N HIS A 626 -7.08 4.63 -9.89
CA HIS A 626 -6.15 5.22 -8.92
C HIS A 626 -6.23 6.75 -8.95
N PHE A 627 -6.09 7.31 -10.15
CA PHE A 627 -5.98 8.75 -10.33
C PHE A 627 -7.27 9.50 -10.02
N ILE A 628 -8.45 8.86 -10.19
CA ILE A 628 -9.74 9.49 -9.89
C ILE A 628 -10.12 9.42 -8.41
N TYR A 629 -9.61 8.46 -7.67
CA TYR A 629 -10.08 8.19 -6.30
C TYR A 629 -10.00 9.41 -5.36
N PRO A 630 -8.94 10.23 -5.35
CA PRO A 630 -8.93 11.48 -4.58
C PRO A 630 -10.05 12.46 -4.95
N ALA A 631 -10.41 12.55 -6.25
CA ALA A 631 -11.50 13.39 -6.71
C ALA A 631 -12.85 12.90 -6.19
N LEU A 632 -13.07 11.57 -6.17
CA LEU A 632 -14.28 10.97 -5.61
C LEU A 632 -14.43 11.35 -4.12
N CYS A 633 -13.36 11.26 -3.35
CA CYS A 633 -13.36 11.63 -1.93
C CYS A 633 -13.61 13.14 -1.72
N LEU A 634 -13.01 14.00 -2.56
CA LEU A 634 -13.23 15.45 -2.53
C LEU A 634 -14.71 15.81 -2.81
N GLY A 635 -15.33 15.15 -3.79
CA GLY A 635 -16.72 15.38 -4.12
C GLY A 635 -17.70 14.77 -3.11
N ALA A 636 -17.42 13.58 -2.59
CA ALA A 636 -18.29 12.90 -1.62
C ALA A 636 -18.35 13.62 -0.26
N GLY A 637 -17.27 14.26 0.18
CA GLY A 637 -17.22 14.96 1.47
C GLY A 637 -18.35 15.96 1.68
N PRO A 638 -18.62 16.91 0.75
CA PRO A 638 -19.74 17.85 0.82
C PRO A 638 -21.12 17.16 0.87
N ALA A 639 -21.33 16.09 0.08
CA ALA A 639 -22.58 15.33 0.07
C ALA A 639 -22.88 14.72 1.45
N LEU A 640 -21.91 14.05 2.03
CA LEU A 640 -22.05 13.44 3.35
C LEU A 640 -22.24 14.51 4.45
N ALA A 641 -21.55 15.65 4.35
CA ALA A 641 -21.75 16.74 5.29
C ALA A 641 -23.16 17.35 5.22
N MET A 642 -23.77 17.41 4.02
CA MET A 642 -25.15 17.83 3.84
C MET A 642 -26.11 16.82 4.47
N LEU A 643 -25.94 15.52 4.19
CA LEU A 643 -26.76 14.47 4.79
C LEU A 643 -26.68 14.46 6.32
N TRP A 644 -25.47 14.64 6.86
CA TRP A 644 -25.27 14.73 8.32
C TRP A 644 -26.09 15.83 8.97
N ARG A 645 -26.33 16.95 8.29
CA ARG A 645 -27.13 18.09 8.80
C ARG A 645 -28.63 17.79 8.87
N ARG A 646 -29.13 16.72 8.21
CA ARG A 646 -30.54 16.32 8.23
C ARG A 646 -31.00 15.62 9.53
N GLY A 647 -30.14 15.57 10.54
CA GLY A 647 -30.49 15.01 11.87
C GLY A 647 -30.16 13.52 12.00
N GLY A 648 -30.95 12.78 12.80
CA GLY A 648 -30.66 11.38 13.16
C GLY A 648 -30.56 10.43 11.94
N SER A 649 -31.54 10.47 11.07
CA SER A 649 -31.55 9.65 9.83
C SER A 649 -30.37 9.95 8.92
N GLY A 650 -30.04 11.24 8.72
CA GLY A 650 -28.89 11.63 7.92
C GLY A 650 -27.57 11.17 8.52
N LYS A 651 -27.42 11.21 9.84
CA LYS A 651 -26.22 10.69 10.53
C LYS A 651 -26.10 9.18 10.37
N LEU A 652 -27.21 8.45 10.46
CA LEU A 652 -27.23 7.00 10.24
C LEU A 652 -26.78 6.65 8.82
N VAL A 653 -27.32 7.35 7.81
CA VAL A 653 -26.93 7.13 6.40
C VAL A 653 -25.43 7.42 6.20
N VAL A 654 -24.91 8.52 6.73
CA VAL A 654 -23.49 8.86 6.64
C VAL A 654 -22.64 7.78 7.32
N GLY A 655 -23.04 7.33 8.51
CA GLY A 655 -22.36 6.23 9.21
C GLY A 655 -22.35 4.95 8.40
N ALA A 656 -23.48 4.58 7.79
CA ALA A 656 -23.61 3.40 6.93
C ALA A 656 -22.73 3.50 5.66
N VAL A 657 -22.72 4.66 4.99
CA VAL A 657 -21.86 4.87 3.80
C VAL A 657 -20.38 4.76 4.16
N LEU A 658 -19.93 5.43 5.23
CA LEU A 658 -18.54 5.36 5.68
C LEU A 658 -18.17 3.92 6.06
N ALA A 659 -19.02 3.24 6.84
CA ALA A 659 -18.78 1.87 7.25
C ALA A 659 -18.71 0.93 6.02
N ALA A 660 -19.64 1.05 5.09
CA ALA A 660 -19.65 0.20 3.89
C ALA A 660 -18.39 0.40 3.03
N VAL A 661 -17.98 1.66 2.79
CA VAL A 661 -16.76 1.94 2.00
C VAL A 661 -15.51 1.44 2.72
N LEU A 662 -15.42 1.62 4.05
CA LEU A 662 -14.26 1.17 4.83
C LEU A 662 -14.21 -0.35 4.97
N ILE A 663 -15.35 -1.01 5.21
CA ILE A 663 -15.41 -2.48 5.27
C ILE A 663 -15.05 -3.09 3.93
N PHE A 664 -15.58 -2.55 2.84
CA PHE A 664 -15.24 -3.00 1.48
C PHE A 664 -13.73 -2.84 1.20
N GLY A 665 -13.14 -1.69 1.55
CA GLY A 665 -11.70 -1.47 1.38
C GLY A 665 -10.84 -2.36 2.28
N LEU A 666 -11.29 -2.62 3.52
CA LEU A 666 -10.58 -3.50 4.44
C LEU A 666 -10.64 -4.97 4.00
N ASP A 667 -11.82 -5.45 3.62
CA ASP A 667 -11.99 -6.80 3.07
C ASP A 667 -11.12 -6.99 1.82
N PHE A 668 -11.19 -6.04 0.89
CA PHE A 668 -10.33 -6.03 -0.29
C PHE A 668 -8.84 -6.09 0.07
N TRP A 669 -8.38 -5.27 1.04
CA TRP A 669 -6.98 -5.24 1.45
C TRP A 669 -6.53 -6.56 2.08
N ILE A 670 -7.38 -7.16 2.95
CA ILE A 670 -7.10 -8.46 3.56
C ILE A 670 -6.97 -9.54 2.47
N VAL A 671 -7.87 -9.56 1.49
CA VAL A 671 -7.82 -10.51 0.37
C VAL A 671 -6.53 -10.32 -0.44
N GLN A 672 -6.16 -9.07 -0.79
CA GLN A 672 -4.95 -8.79 -1.54
C GLN A 672 -3.67 -9.22 -0.81
N ILE A 673 -3.59 -8.98 0.50
CA ILE A 673 -2.45 -9.42 1.32
C ILE A 673 -2.41 -10.94 1.44
N ARG A 674 -3.58 -11.58 1.50
CA ARG A 674 -3.73 -13.01 1.75
C ARG A 674 -3.54 -13.85 0.48
N ASP A 675 -4.20 -13.47 -0.60
CA ASP A 675 -4.40 -14.34 -1.76
C ASP A 675 -3.51 -13.94 -2.96
N TYR A 676 -2.85 -12.76 -2.90
CA TYR A 676 -1.95 -12.35 -3.96
C TYR A 676 -0.61 -13.09 -3.87
N HIS A 677 -0.40 -14.01 -4.80
CA HIS A 677 0.86 -14.71 -5.04
C HIS A 677 1.24 -14.47 -6.50
N PRO A 678 2.21 -13.60 -6.79
CA PRO A 678 2.73 -13.42 -8.14
C PRO A 678 3.49 -14.66 -8.61
#